data_6ec398762693e5307e45f15b9bd526de
#
_entry.id   6ec398762693e5307e45f15b9bd526de
#
_cell.length_a   1.000
_cell.length_b   1.000
_cell.length_c   1.000
_cell.angle_alpha   90.00
_cell.angle_beta   90.00
_cell.angle_gamma   90.00
#
_symmetry.space_group_name_H-M   'P 1'
#
loop_
_entity.id
_entity.type
_entity.pdbx_description
1 polymer ?
#
loop_
_entity_poly.entity_id
_entity_poly.type
_entity_poly.pdbx_seq_one_letter_code
_entity_poly.pdbx_strand_id
1 'polypeptide(L)'
;MVRIFLFTAILLTGLSFSYGQEKEPVVKDTVLTQNLDEVIISATRTYRQLSSLPLPAQIVTKKELKEANRIRLNNILNEQTGLITVQNFIGGEGIQMQGLDSEYTLVLIDGVPLVGRSAGTLDISRIAIGNIKQIEIVKGASSSLYGSDALGGVINIITDNPNKNGLKGQVSYNYGTFNTQDGNLNLDYKKGKISVGTFLNRNSSDGYNLINAVDVNTIDPYSNYTFNAKVNYDFTENTKLFVSGRYFTQNQDYEPTETEAGEIDVKEWNAHLKVENKYNEKWSSYFEFYATRYKAEDYLNSISDNSRFSTSDYNELLIRPEIRATYNPNDKTTFIGGIGLDYETLERTDFNETPIFNSPYAYLQYDVNPNEKLNVIVGARFDKHNEYESQFSPKAALRYELNDKIALKGSVGYGFKAPDFRQLYFNLLGIGGYTILGYNTVISRIPEMLDNGEIASENDIVVPLSFFEGSLKPENSIGYNFGVNYNPISNLRLELNVFRNDISDLIDNQLIANKTNGSGVYSYYNVNEAYTQGLEFNSTWKATNQLKISGGYQLLFAKDKAVEDIFKDGQAFASFPGSPTFQLKENDYFGLFNRSRHMANLKVYYAFDKLNLNTNLRGTYRSKYGLFDTNSNSYLDKYDDFVEAYTIWNWAINKTFKKNYEIGFGIDNIFDFTDTPESANDDVFIGNIPGRIIYAKMNIKL
;
A
#
# COMPACT_ATOMS: atom_id res chain seq x y z
N MET A 1 -35.52 16.45 -8.68
CA MET A 1 -35.66 15.24 -9.51
C MET A 1 -35.95 15.45 -11.00
N VAL A 2 -36.60 16.54 -11.44
CA VAL A 2 -36.96 16.74 -12.86
C VAL A 2 -35.82 17.34 -13.74
N ARG A 3 -34.81 18.00 -13.13
CA ARG A 3 -33.68 18.61 -13.89
C ARG A 3 -32.54 17.65 -14.28
N ILE A 4 -32.46 16.47 -13.67
CA ILE A 4 -31.43 15.46 -13.98
C ILE A 4 -31.84 14.60 -15.19
N PHE A 5 -33.14 14.42 -15.43
CA PHE A 5 -33.64 13.66 -16.59
C PHE A 5 -33.49 14.38 -17.95
N LEU A 6 -33.39 15.71 -17.96
CA LEU A 6 -33.21 16.45 -19.20
C LEU A 6 -31.77 16.45 -19.75
N PHE A 7 -30.76 16.27 -18.88
CA PHE A 7 -29.35 16.18 -19.32
C PHE A 7 -28.98 14.81 -19.90
N THR A 8 -29.66 13.74 -19.47
CA THR A 8 -29.46 12.37 -20.00
C THR A 8 -30.12 12.18 -21.38
N ALA A 9 -31.16 12.92 -21.69
CA ALA A 9 -31.87 12.81 -22.97
C ALA A 9 -31.13 13.52 -24.13
N ILE A 10 -30.33 14.55 -23.87
CA ILE A 10 -29.60 15.32 -24.90
C ILE A 10 -28.31 14.59 -25.33
N LEU A 11 -27.74 13.70 -24.53
CA LEU A 11 -26.55 12.92 -24.90
C LEU A 11 -26.86 11.69 -25.79
N LEU A 12 -28.12 11.29 -25.89
CA LEU A 12 -28.54 10.08 -26.63
C LEU A 12 -28.98 10.37 -28.10
N THR A 13 -29.11 11.62 -28.50
CA THR A 13 -29.63 11.97 -29.85
C THR A 13 -28.59 12.43 -30.88
N GLY A 14 -27.29 12.42 -30.51
CA GLY A 14 -26.21 13.01 -31.33
C GLY A 14 -25.26 12.05 -32.04
N LEU A 15 -25.39 10.72 -31.93
CA LEU A 15 -24.40 9.78 -32.45
C LEU A 15 -24.99 8.74 -33.40
N SER A 16 -25.49 9.20 -34.57
CA SER A 16 -25.73 8.32 -35.71
C SER A 16 -24.60 8.51 -36.72
N PHE A 17 -23.47 7.89 -36.54
CA PHE A 17 -22.48 7.70 -37.59
C PHE A 17 -22.53 6.27 -38.09
N SER A 18 -23.03 6.08 -39.33
CA SER A 18 -22.92 4.85 -40.08
C SER A 18 -21.48 4.61 -40.48
N TYR A 19 -20.83 3.59 -39.99
CA TYR A 19 -19.60 3.04 -40.56
C TYR A 19 -19.87 1.69 -41.20
N GLY A 20 -19.51 1.56 -42.47
CA GLY A 20 -19.57 0.32 -43.23
C GLY A 20 -18.67 -0.77 -42.60
N GLN A 21 -19.21 -1.96 -42.50
CA GLN A 21 -18.48 -3.15 -42.06
C GLN A 21 -17.62 -3.68 -43.23
N GLU A 22 -16.29 -3.57 -43.08
CA GLU A 22 -15.40 -4.52 -43.75
C GLU A 22 -15.37 -5.85 -42.96
N LYS A 23 -15.68 -6.92 -43.67
CA LYS A 23 -15.57 -8.29 -43.14
C LYS A 23 -14.11 -8.68 -43.09
N GLU A 24 -13.52 -8.73 -41.90
CA GLU A 24 -12.24 -9.42 -41.69
C GLU A 24 -12.42 -10.95 -41.87
N PRO A 25 -11.45 -11.64 -42.49
CA PRO A 25 -11.50 -13.09 -42.63
C PRO A 25 -11.38 -13.77 -41.29
N VAL A 26 -12.27 -14.76 -41.04
CA VAL A 26 -12.21 -15.62 -39.85
C VAL A 26 -10.99 -16.51 -39.98
N VAL A 27 -9.89 -16.09 -39.40
CA VAL A 27 -8.76 -16.98 -39.10
C VAL A 27 -9.19 -17.87 -37.94
N LYS A 28 -9.31 -19.16 -38.21
CA LYS A 28 -9.41 -20.17 -37.14
C LYS A 28 -8.10 -20.18 -36.37
N ASP A 29 -8.06 -19.43 -35.30
CA ASP A 29 -6.99 -19.50 -34.33
C ASP A 29 -7.07 -20.82 -33.57
N THR A 30 -6.38 -21.81 -34.06
CA THR A 30 -5.82 -22.87 -33.20
C THR A 30 -4.62 -22.28 -32.45
N VAL A 31 -4.89 -21.30 -31.62
CA VAL A 31 -3.90 -20.80 -30.69
C VAL A 31 -3.81 -21.80 -29.55
N LEU A 32 -2.78 -22.63 -29.58
CA LEU A 32 -2.10 -23.03 -28.36
C LEU A 32 -1.90 -21.71 -27.58
N THR A 33 -2.73 -21.48 -26.56
CA THR A 33 -2.53 -20.37 -25.63
C THR A 33 -1.20 -20.63 -24.91
N GLN A 34 -0.09 -20.25 -25.53
CA GLN A 34 1.11 -19.91 -24.77
C GLN A 34 0.64 -18.88 -23.76
N ASN A 35 0.68 -19.26 -22.48
CA ASN A 35 0.59 -18.28 -21.40
C ASN A 35 1.70 -17.27 -21.71
N LEU A 36 1.34 -16.07 -22.19
CA LEU A 36 2.27 -14.95 -22.18
C LEU A 36 2.65 -14.82 -20.71
N ASP A 37 3.90 -15.15 -20.39
CA ASP A 37 4.43 -15.01 -19.05
C ASP A 37 4.19 -13.56 -18.63
N GLU A 38 3.59 -13.38 -17.46
CA GLU A 38 3.29 -12.06 -16.90
C GLU A 38 4.60 -11.28 -16.77
N VAL A 39 4.63 -10.06 -17.29
CA VAL A 39 5.82 -9.21 -17.30
C VAL A 39 5.74 -8.22 -16.15
N ILE A 40 6.78 -8.17 -15.35
CA ILE A 40 6.96 -7.25 -14.22
C ILE A 40 8.12 -6.28 -14.49
N ILE A 41 8.02 -5.06 -13.98
CA ILE A 41 9.04 -4.01 -14.09
C ILE A 41 9.65 -3.69 -12.74
N SER A 42 8.87 -3.71 -11.68
CA SER A 42 9.24 -3.22 -10.35
C SER A 42 10.39 -3.98 -9.71
N ALA A 43 10.51 -5.28 -9.97
CA ALA A 43 11.52 -6.12 -9.32
C ALA A 43 12.97 -5.75 -9.72
N THR A 44 13.16 -5.24 -10.94
CA THR A 44 14.49 -4.98 -11.52
C THR A 44 14.60 -3.64 -12.26
N ARG A 45 13.54 -2.82 -12.26
CA ARG A 45 13.39 -1.61 -13.10
C ARG A 45 13.57 -1.85 -14.60
N THR A 46 13.43 -3.11 -15.05
CA THR A 46 13.41 -3.55 -16.45
C THR A 46 12.26 -4.51 -16.69
N TYR A 47 11.84 -4.65 -17.95
CA TYR A 47 10.81 -5.62 -18.33
C TYR A 47 11.33 -7.04 -18.16
N ARG A 48 10.74 -7.83 -17.26
CA ARG A 48 11.07 -9.23 -17.03
C ARG A 48 9.85 -10.11 -16.92
N GLN A 49 9.97 -11.35 -17.33
CA GLN A 49 8.95 -12.36 -17.07
C GLN A 49 8.94 -12.69 -15.57
N LEU A 50 7.76 -12.74 -14.97
CA LEU A 50 7.59 -13.07 -13.55
C LEU A 50 8.23 -14.42 -13.19
N SER A 51 8.13 -15.41 -14.11
CA SER A 51 8.71 -16.73 -13.94
C SER A 51 10.24 -16.73 -13.87
N SER A 52 10.91 -15.74 -14.46
CA SER A 52 12.37 -15.63 -14.50
C SER A 52 12.98 -14.85 -13.33
N LEU A 53 12.15 -14.29 -12.43
CA LEU A 53 12.65 -13.48 -11.32
C LEU A 53 13.25 -14.32 -10.19
N PRO A 54 14.40 -13.90 -9.63
CA PRO A 54 14.98 -14.52 -8.43
C PRO A 54 14.36 -14.02 -7.12
N LEU A 55 13.37 -13.14 -7.17
CA LEU A 55 12.73 -12.49 -6.03
C LEU A 55 11.31 -13.00 -5.83
N PRO A 56 10.76 -12.99 -4.59
CA PRO A 56 9.34 -13.22 -4.37
C PRO A 56 8.54 -12.04 -4.92
N ALA A 57 7.72 -12.31 -5.93
CA ALA A 57 6.88 -11.29 -6.56
C ALA A 57 5.54 -11.88 -7.00
N GLN A 58 4.51 -11.03 -7.02
CA GLN A 58 3.16 -11.36 -7.47
C GLN A 58 2.66 -10.29 -8.44
N ILE A 59 1.78 -10.68 -9.36
CA ILE A 59 1.08 -9.77 -10.25
C ILE A 59 -0.42 -10.01 -10.10
N VAL A 60 -1.18 -8.94 -9.85
CA VAL A 60 -2.63 -8.95 -10.01
C VAL A 60 -2.95 -8.37 -11.38
N THR A 61 -3.48 -9.21 -12.26
CA THR A 61 -3.71 -8.87 -13.66
C THR A 61 -4.99 -8.03 -13.86
N LYS A 62 -5.08 -7.28 -14.97
CA LYS A 62 -6.31 -6.55 -15.33
C LYS A 62 -7.54 -7.47 -15.40
N LYS A 63 -7.35 -8.72 -15.82
CA LYS A 63 -8.42 -9.72 -15.87
C LYS A 63 -8.93 -10.02 -14.45
N GLU A 64 -8.04 -10.27 -13.51
CA GLU A 64 -8.40 -10.54 -12.12
C GLU A 64 -9.07 -9.33 -11.45
N LEU A 65 -8.55 -8.11 -11.67
CA LEU A 65 -9.16 -6.88 -11.19
C LEU A 65 -10.61 -6.72 -11.69
N LYS A 66 -10.82 -7.00 -12.97
CA LYS A 66 -12.14 -6.91 -13.59
C LYS A 66 -13.11 -7.98 -13.08
N GLU A 67 -12.63 -9.21 -12.96
CA GLU A 67 -13.44 -10.36 -12.51
C GLU A 67 -13.82 -10.24 -11.03
N ALA A 68 -12.93 -9.65 -10.20
CA ALA A 68 -13.19 -9.41 -8.78
C ALA A 68 -14.29 -8.36 -8.52
N ASN A 69 -14.62 -7.51 -9.49
CA ASN A 69 -15.59 -6.40 -9.36
C ASN A 69 -15.28 -5.40 -8.22
N ARG A 70 -14.04 -5.36 -7.75
CA ARG A 70 -13.62 -4.40 -6.71
C ARG A 70 -13.54 -2.99 -7.29
N ILE A 71 -13.62 -1.99 -6.43
CA ILE A 71 -13.58 -0.57 -6.82
C ILE A 71 -12.37 0.17 -6.25
N ARG A 72 -11.74 -0.35 -5.18
CA ARG A 72 -10.58 0.26 -4.53
C ARG A 72 -9.43 -0.73 -4.36
N LEU A 73 -8.22 -0.18 -4.26
CA LEU A 73 -6.98 -0.94 -4.19
C LEU A 73 -6.90 -1.81 -2.92
N ASN A 74 -7.28 -1.26 -1.76
CA ASN A 74 -7.32 -1.98 -0.48
C ASN A 74 -8.09 -3.31 -0.58
N ASN A 75 -9.26 -3.30 -1.21
CA ASN A 75 -10.08 -4.50 -1.39
C ASN A 75 -9.39 -5.60 -2.21
N ILE A 76 -8.53 -5.23 -3.16
CA ILE A 76 -7.76 -6.17 -3.98
C ILE A 76 -6.57 -6.74 -3.22
N LEU A 77 -5.85 -5.88 -2.50
CA LEU A 77 -4.64 -6.27 -1.79
C LEU A 77 -4.93 -7.20 -0.61
N ASN A 78 -6.05 -7.00 0.09
CA ASN A 78 -6.50 -7.88 1.17
C ASN A 78 -6.78 -9.33 0.73
N GLU A 79 -6.97 -9.57 -0.56
CA GLU A 79 -7.14 -10.91 -1.12
C GLU A 79 -5.82 -11.55 -1.57
N GLN A 80 -4.67 -10.90 -1.35
CA GLN A 80 -3.35 -11.43 -1.72
C GLN A 80 -2.65 -12.06 -0.51
N THR A 81 -1.91 -13.14 -0.74
CA THR A 81 -1.14 -13.82 0.32
C THR A 81 -0.09 -12.89 0.90
N GLY A 82 0.02 -12.83 2.21
CA GLY A 82 1.03 -12.03 2.91
C GLY A 82 0.80 -10.52 2.90
N LEU A 83 -0.37 -10.08 2.47
CA LEU A 83 -0.81 -8.70 2.53
C LEU A 83 -2.07 -8.58 3.37
N ILE A 84 -2.15 -7.52 4.17
CA ILE A 84 -3.33 -7.20 4.94
C ILE A 84 -3.50 -5.68 5.01
N THR A 85 -4.71 -5.19 4.80
CA THR A 85 -5.02 -3.80 5.10
C THR A 85 -5.20 -3.64 6.60
N VAL A 86 -4.61 -2.57 7.11
CA VAL A 86 -4.69 -2.18 8.51
C VAL A 86 -5.21 -0.76 8.57
N GLN A 87 -6.19 -0.55 9.44
CA GLN A 87 -6.72 0.79 9.67
C GLN A 87 -5.70 1.62 10.46
N ASN A 88 -5.54 2.88 10.10
CA ASN A 88 -4.78 3.83 10.86
C ASN A 88 -5.67 4.51 11.91
N PHE A 89 -5.09 4.90 13.02
CA PHE A 89 -5.75 5.60 14.13
C PHE A 89 -6.46 6.91 13.72
N ILE A 90 -5.99 7.57 12.65
CA ILE A 90 -6.54 8.86 12.15
C ILE A 90 -7.50 8.65 10.96
N GLY A 91 -7.92 7.41 10.68
CA GLY A 91 -8.67 7.06 9.48
C GLY A 91 -7.74 6.79 8.27
N GLY A 92 -8.22 6.09 7.28
CA GLY A 92 -7.44 5.62 6.15
C GLY A 92 -6.86 4.21 6.37
N GLU A 93 -6.51 3.56 5.29
CA GLU A 93 -6.07 2.16 5.29
C GLU A 93 -4.70 2.02 4.66
N GLY A 94 -3.75 1.50 5.44
CA GLY A 94 -2.42 1.11 4.99
C GLY A 94 -2.33 -0.36 4.64
N ILE A 95 -1.18 -0.79 4.12
CA ILE A 95 -0.92 -2.19 3.79
C ILE A 95 0.26 -2.74 4.57
N GLN A 96 0.02 -3.77 5.35
CA GLN A 96 1.05 -4.54 6.05
C GLN A 96 1.52 -5.67 5.13
N MET A 97 2.84 -5.88 5.02
CA MET A 97 3.46 -6.89 4.17
C MET A 97 4.41 -7.78 4.98
N GLN A 98 4.21 -9.10 4.97
CA GLN A 98 5.03 -10.06 5.72
C GLN A 98 5.18 -9.71 7.22
N GLY A 99 4.14 -9.11 7.81
CA GLY A 99 4.13 -8.66 9.21
C GLY A 99 4.85 -7.34 9.48
N LEU A 100 5.35 -6.67 8.45
CA LEU A 100 5.90 -5.31 8.53
C LEU A 100 4.81 -4.29 8.29
N ASP A 101 4.77 -3.22 9.07
CA ASP A 101 3.74 -2.19 9.01
C ASP A 101 3.72 -1.44 7.67
N SER A 102 2.64 -0.70 7.44
CA SER A 102 2.41 0.02 6.19
C SER A 102 3.49 1.06 5.88
N GLU A 103 4.13 1.62 6.90
CA GLU A 103 5.23 2.57 6.74
C GLU A 103 6.50 1.96 6.12
N TYR A 104 6.65 0.64 6.16
CA TYR A 104 7.76 -0.10 5.54
C TYR A 104 7.45 -0.61 4.12
N THR A 105 6.27 -0.28 3.59
CA THR A 105 5.85 -0.66 2.25
C THR A 105 5.76 0.56 1.34
N LEU A 106 6.59 0.57 0.29
CA LEU A 106 6.58 1.64 -0.71
C LEU A 106 5.48 1.40 -1.74
N VAL A 107 4.58 2.38 -1.90
CA VAL A 107 3.50 2.34 -2.91
C VAL A 107 3.81 3.30 -4.04
N LEU A 108 3.81 2.77 -5.26
CA LEU A 108 4.13 3.49 -6.49
C LEU A 108 2.95 3.50 -7.47
N ILE A 109 2.82 4.56 -8.26
CA ILE A 109 2.00 4.59 -9.48
C ILE A 109 2.91 4.84 -10.68
N ASP A 110 2.92 3.91 -11.64
CA ASP A 110 3.79 3.94 -12.83
C ASP A 110 5.28 4.15 -12.50
N GLY A 111 5.72 3.61 -11.33
CA GLY A 111 7.11 3.61 -10.88
C GLY A 111 7.53 4.81 -10.02
N VAL A 112 6.64 5.77 -9.72
CA VAL A 112 6.92 6.94 -8.88
C VAL A 112 6.13 6.90 -7.56
N PRO A 113 6.70 7.37 -6.43
CA PRO A 113 6.08 7.23 -5.12
C PRO A 113 4.87 8.15 -4.93
N LEU A 114 3.92 7.69 -4.12
CA LEU A 114 2.89 8.53 -3.54
C LEU A 114 3.37 9.09 -2.21
N VAL A 115 2.99 10.34 -1.92
CA VAL A 115 3.22 11.03 -0.65
C VAL A 115 1.92 11.23 0.14
N GLY A 116 1.99 11.86 1.31
CA GLY A 116 0.84 12.10 2.18
C GLY A 116 0.62 10.92 3.12
N ARG A 117 1.62 10.65 3.97
CA ARG A 117 1.54 9.66 5.04
C ARG A 117 1.05 10.32 6.32
N SER A 118 -0.16 9.96 6.76
CA SER A 118 -0.65 10.34 8.08
C SER A 118 -0.16 9.32 9.12
N ALA A 119 0.49 9.76 10.16
CA ALA A 119 1.09 8.90 11.19
C ALA A 119 1.91 7.72 10.61
N GLY A 120 2.69 7.96 9.53
CA GLY A 120 3.48 6.94 8.84
C GLY A 120 2.70 6.09 7.83
N THR A 121 1.38 6.14 7.81
CA THR A 121 0.52 5.32 6.95
C THR A 121 0.09 6.08 5.69
N LEU A 122 0.31 5.49 4.52
CA LEU A 122 -0.26 5.95 3.26
C LEU A 122 -1.66 5.35 3.09
N ASP A 123 -2.68 6.18 3.00
CA ASP A 123 -4.03 5.72 2.71
C ASP A 123 -4.14 5.23 1.26
N ILE A 124 -4.28 3.91 1.08
CA ILE A 124 -4.42 3.27 -0.23
C ILE A 124 -5.87 3.19 -0.72
N SER A 125 -6.85 3.49 0.15
CA SER A 125 -8.28 3.50 -0.22
C SER A 125 -8.60 4.60 -1.24
N ARG A 126 -7.78 5.69 -1.29
CA ARG A 126 -7.88 6.79 -2.25
C ARG A 126 -7.52 6.41 -3.70
N ILE A 127 -7.04 5.17 -3.94
CA ILE A 127 -6.58 4.73 -5.25
C ILE A 127 -7.69 3.96 -5.96
N ALA A 128 -8.26 4.58 -7.01
CA ALA A 128 -9.23 3.95 -7.90
C ALA A 128 -8.57 2.93 -8.82
N ILE A 129 -9.24 1.80 -9.07
CA ILE A 129 -8.67 0.71 -9.91
C ILE A 129 -9.15 0.73 -11.37
N GLY A 130 -10.04 1.65 -11.74
CA GLY A 130 -10.73 1.66 -13.04
C GLY A 130 -9.81 1.80 -14.27
N ASN A 131 -8.59 2.32 -14.10
CA ASN A 131 -7.58 2.47 -15.17
C ASN A 131 -6.31 1.65 -14.92
N ILE A 132 -6.34 0.68 -14.02
CA ILE A 132 -5.17 -0.16 -13.71
C ILE A 132 -5.01 -1.27 -14.75
N LYS A 133 -3.79 -1.41 -15.27
CA LYS A 133 -3.36 -2.51 -16.13
C LYS A 133 -2.96 -3.74 -15.33
N GLN A 134 -2.17 -3.54 -14.28
CA GLN A 134 -1.71 -4.59 -13.35
C GLN A 134 -1.19 -3.96 -12.06
N ILE A 135 -1.18 -4.75 -10.98
CA ILE A 135 -0.52 -4.39 -9.73
C ILE A 135 0.65 -5.35 -9.56
N GLU A 136 1.85 -4.82 -9.38
CA GLU A 136 3.07 -5.56 -9.15
C GLU A 136 3.44 -5.47 -7.67
N ILE A 137 3.62 -6.62 -7.03
CA ILE A 137 3.95 -6.74 -5.61
C ILE A 137 5.30 -7.44 -5.52
N VAL A 138 6.31 -6.76 -4.98
CA VAL A 138 7.65 -7.31 -4.73
C VAL A 138 7.86 -7.33 -3.22
N LYS A 139 8.06 -8.51 -2.66
CA LYS A 139 8.21 -8.70 -1.21
C LYS A 139 9.66 -8.74 -0.78
N GLY A 140 9.91 -8.31 0.46
CA GLY A 140 11.24 -8.23 1.05
C GLY A 140 12.03 -6.99 0.63
N ALA A 141 13.17 -6.77 1.28
CA ALA A 141 13.99 -5.56 1.15
C ALA A 141 14.29 -5.18 -0.31
N SER A 142 13.86 -3.99 -0.70
CA SER A 142 13.97 -3.45 -2.06
C SER A 142 14.62 -2.05 -2.11
N SER A 143 15.19 -1.60 -0.99
CA SER A 143 15.85 -0.28 -0.88
C SER A 143 17.04 -0.11 -1.82
N SER A 144 17.68 -1.20 -2.27
CA SER A 144 18.76 -1.15 -3.27
C SER A 144 18.35 -0.53 -4.62
N LEU A 145 17.07 -0.41 -4.93
CA LEU A 145 16.56 0.25 -6.13
C LEU A 145 15.67 1.47 -5.82
N TYR A 146 14.97 1.44 -4.70
CA TYR A 146 13.92 2.40 -4.41
C TYR A 146 14.22 3.35 -3.25
N GLY A 147 15.24 3.06 -2.42
CA GLY A 147 15.63 3.87 -1.27
C GLY A 147 14.77 3.60 -0.06
N SER A 148 14.50 4.64 0.73
CA SER A 148 13.65 4.60 1.92
C SER A 148 12.26 4.02 1.65
N ASP A 149 11.57 3.55 2.70
CA ASP A 149 10.22 2.98 2.74
C ASP A 149 10.04 1.64 2.00
N ALA A 150 11.06 1.16 1.27
CA ALA A 150 11.05 -0.14 0.61
C ALA A 150 11.71 -1.26 1.44
N LEU A 151 11.67 -1.12 2.77
CA LEU A 151 12.22 -2.08 3.73
C LEU A 151 11.45 -3.41 3.69
N GLY A 152 10.11 -3.37 3.71
CA GLY A 152 9.22 -4.54 3.63
C GLY A 152 8.92 -4.98 2.21
N GLY A 153 8.98 -4.06 1.25
CA GLY A 153 8.70 -4.34 -0.15
C GLY A 153 8.10 -3.17 -0.92
N VAL A 154 7.66 -3.46 -2.14
CA VAL A 154 7.14 -2.47 -3.08
C VAL A 154 5.83 -2.95 -3.70
N ILE A 155 4.83 -2.08 -3.74
CA ILE A 155 3.59 -2.26 -4.49
C ILE A 155 3.58 -1.20 -5.60
N ASN A 156 3.63 -1.62 -6.86
CA ASN A 156 3.60 -0.70 -8.00
C ASN A 156 2.34 -0.90 -8.84
N ILE A 157 1.57 0.16 -8.95
CA ILE A 157 0.32 0.21 -9.68
C ILE A 157 0.61 0.70 -11.09
N ILE A 158 0.58 -0.21 -12.07
CA ILE A 158 0.78 0.13 -13.48
C ILE A 158 -0.56 0.48 -14.09
N THR A 159 -0.70 1.68 -14.58
CA THR A 159 -1.93 2.15 -15.22
C THR A 159 -1.96 1.87 -16.73
N ASP A 160 -3.16 1.84 -17.32
CA ASP A 160 -3.36 1.56 -18.74
C ASP A 160 -2.63 2.56 -19.66
N ASN A 161 -2.14 2.06 -20.78
CA ASN A 161 -1.63 2.87 -21.88
C ASN A 161 -2.37 2.53 -23.19
N PRO A 162 -2.79 3.52 -23.98
CA PRO A 162 -3.43 3.29 -25.27
C PRO A 162 -2.48 2.56 -26.23
N ASN A 163 -2.85 1.35 -26.67
CA ASN A 163 -1.98 0.49 -27.47
C ASN A 163 -2.51 0.21 -28.91
N LYS A 164 -3.79 0.51 -29.18
CA LYS A 164 -4.41 0.27 -30.49
C LYS A 164 -4.84 1.60 -31.11
N ASN A 165 -4.63 1.76 -32.43
CA ASN A 165 -5.07 2.94 -33.15
C ASN A 165 -6.59 3.14 -33.06
N GLY A 166 -7.01 4.41 -33.11
CA GLY A 166 -8.40 4.84 -33.00
C GLY A 166 -8.76 5.38 -31.62
N LEU A 167 -10.00 5.79 -31.50
CA LEU A 167 -10.62 6.22 -30.23
C LEU A 167 -11.30 5.01 -29.58
N LYS A 168 -11.11 4.85 -28.28
CA LYS A 168 -11.81 3.89 -27.45
C LYS A 168 -12.30 4.57 -26.21
N GLY A 169 -13.47 4.17 -25.74
CA GLY A 169 -14.05 4.64 -24.51
C GLY A 169 -14.56 3.49 -23.66
N GLN A 170 -14.58 3.71 -22.37
CA GLN A 170 -15.25 2.82 -21.42
C GLN A 170 -15.86 3.66 -20.31
N VAL A 171 -17.14 3.41 -20.04
CA VAL A 171 -17.86 3.98 -18.90
C VAL A 171 -18.24 2.83 -17.99
N SER A 172 -18.00 2.96 -16.69
CA SER A 172 -18.51 2.03 -15.69
C SER A 172 -19.15 2.78 -14.54
N TYR A 173 -20.19 2.17 -13.97
CA TYR A 173 -20.86 2.68 -12.79
C TYR A 173 -21.21 1.51 -11.86
N ASN A 174 -20.86 1.67 -10.59
CA ASN A 174 -21.17 0.73 -9.52
C ASN A 174 -22.03 1.46 -8.47
N TYR A 175 -23.08 0.80 -8.00
CA TYR A 175 -23.95 1.27 -6.94
C TYR A 175 -24.16 0.16 -5.91
N GLY A 176 -24.00 0.45 -4.65
CA GLY A 176 -24.07 -0.54 -3.57
C GLY A 176 -24.65 0.00 -2.27
N THR A 177 -24.63 -0.88 -1.26
CA THR A 177 -25.00 -0.58 0.12
C THR A 177 -24.32 0.69 0.62
N PHE A 178 -24.91 1.39 1.59
CA PHE A 178 -24.46 2.70 2.12
C PHE A 178 -24.39 3.81 1.05
N ASN A 179 -25.29 3.74 0.07
CA ASN A 179 -25.30 4.65 -1.08
C ASN A 179 -23.92 4.76 -1.76
N THR A 180 -23.10 3.69 -1.67
CA THR A 180 -21.77 3.68 -2.27
C THR A 180 -21.89 3.76 -3.79
N GLN A 181 -21.27 4.77 -4.39
CA GLN A 181 -21.28 5.03 -5.83
C GLN A 181 -19.85 5.11 -6.34
N ASP A 182 -19.56 4.42 -7.45
CA ASP A 182 -18.27 4.54 -8.15
C ASP A 182 -18.48 4.62 -9.65
N GLY A 183 -18.24 5.81 -10.19
CA GLY A 183 -18.34 6.11 -11.60
C GLY A 183 -16.97 6.29 -12.26
N ASN A 184 -16.72 5.63 -13.38
CA ASN A 184 -15.44 5.73 -14.11
C ASN A 184 -15.68 6.03 -15.58
N LEU A 185 -14.86 6.92 -16.15
CA LEU A 185 -14.73 7.18 -17.58
C LEU A 185 -13.28 7.01 -18.01
N ASN A 186 -13.03 6.09 -18.94
CA ASN A 186 -11.74 5.94 -19.62
C ASN A 186 -11.90 6.33 -21.08
N LEU A 187 -11.01 7.20 -21.59
CA LEU A 187 -10.92 7.56 -22.99
C LEU A 187 -9.48 7.41 -23.47
N ASP A 188 -9.29 6.58 -24.49
CA ASP A 188 -8.00 6.27 -25.09
C ASP A 188 -8.02 6.64 -26.55
N TYR A 189 -7.02 7.41 -27.00
CA TYR A 189 -6.82 7.76 -28.38
C TYR A 189 -5.38 7.43 -28.80
N LYS A 190 -5.22 6.76 -29.94
CA LYS A 190 -3.91 6.55 -30.55
C LYS A 190 -3.97 6.79 -32.05
N LYS A 191 -3.01 7.54 -32.59
CA LYS A 191 -2.82 7.73 -34.04
C LYS A 191 -1.34 7.92 -34.33
N GLY A 192 -0.77 6.98 -35.08
CA GLY A 192 0.66 7.02 -35.42
C GLY A 192 1.56 7.10 -34.18
N LYS A 193 2.29 8.22 -34.07
CA LYS A 193 3.29 8.46 -33.01
C LYS A 193 2.71 8.96 -31.68
N ILE A 194 1.46 9.38 -31.63
CA ILE A 194 0.84 9.94 -30.44
C ILE A 194 -0.21 8.99 -29.86
N SER A 195 -0.19 8.84 -28.54
CA SER A 195 -1.28 8.24 -27.78
C SER A 195 -1.63 9.09 -26.56
N VAL A 196 -2.93 9.23 -26.31
CA VAL A 196 -3.49 10.00 -25.20
C VAL A 196 -4.49 9.12 -24.47
N GLY A 197 -4.32 8.97 -23.17
CA GLY A 197 -5.25 8.30 -22.28
C GLY A 197 -5.76 9.28 -21.22
N THR A 198 -7.06 9.23 -20.93
CA THR A 198 -7.66 10.00 -19.83
C THR A 198 -8.53 9.10 -18.97
N PHE A 199 -8.54 9.36 -17.68
CA PHE A 199 -9.34 8.66 -16.69
C PHE A 199 -9.99 9.66 -15.74
N LEU A 200 -11.29 9.50 -15.54
CA LEU A 200 -12.07 10.23 -14.55
C LEU A 200 -12.76 9.22 -13.64
N ASN A 201 -12.70 9.44 -12.35
CA ASN A 201 -13.42 8.66 -11.35
C ASN A 201 -14.10 9.57 -10.36
N ARG A 202 -15.32 9.23 -9.98
CA ARG A 202 -16.02 9.74 -8.79
C ARG A 202 -16.39 8.56 -7.91
N ASN A 203 -16.04 8.64 -6.63
CA ASN A 203 -16.42 7.67 -5.63
C ASN A 203 -17.02 8.39 -4.42
N SER A 204 -18.14 7.89 -3.89
CA SER A 204 -18.79 8.46 -2.69
C SER A 204 -19.53 7.38 -1.92
N SER A 205 -19.74 7.63 -0.64
CA SER A 205 -20.56 6.81 0.27
C SER A 205 -21.19 7.73 1.33
N ASP A 206 -22.33 7.31 1.87
CA ASP A 206 -22.95 7.97 3.02
C ASP A 206 -22.34 7.51 4.36
N GLY A 207 -21.27 6.69 4.32
CA GLY A 207 -20.64 6.13 5.51
C GLY A 207 -21.45 5.04 6.19
N TYR A 208 -21.01 4.61 7.37
CA TYR A 208 -21.72 3.62 8.18
C TYR A 208 -21.32 3.69 9.66
N ASN A 209 -22.22 3.26 10.54
CA ASN A 209 -21.98 3.11 11.97
C ASN A 209 -22.02 1.63 12.37
N LEU A 210 -20.97 1.15 13.06
CA LEU A 210 -20.88 -0.19 13.65
C LEU A 210 -21.13 -0.17 15.17
N ILE A 211 -21.11 1.01 15.81
CA ILE A 211 -21.25 1.18 17.26
C ILE A 211 -22.68 1.58 17.58
N ASN A 212 -23.55 0.60 17.81
CA ASN A 212 -24.98 0.87 18.08
C ASN A 212 -25.26 1.75 19.33
N ALA A 213 -24.28 1.93 20.22
CA ALA A 213 -24.42 2.66 21.48
C ALA A 213 -24.27 4.18 21.32
N VAL A 214 -23.72 4.67 20.21
CA VAL A 214 -23.48 6.09 19.91
C VAL A 214 -23.97 6.45 18.52
N ASP A 215 -24.44 7.68 18.32
CA ASP A 215 -24.87 8.18 17.01
C ASP A 215 -23.70 8.86 16.27
N VAL A 216 -22.59 8.14 16.16
CA VAL A 216 -21.37 8.57 15.47
C VAL A 216 -21.00 7.52 14.44
N ASN A 217 -20.68 7.95 13.24
CA ASN A 217 -20.25 7.04 12.18
C ASN A 217 -18.90 6.40 12.50
N THR A 218 -18.73 5.12 12.20
CA THR A 218 -17.43 4.44 12.18
C THR A 218 -16.60 4.90 10.97
N ILE A 219 -17.27 5.12 9.84
CA ILE A 219 -16.73 5.76 8.65
C ILE A 219 -17.70 6.85 8.22
N ASP A 220 -17.23 8.08 8.21
CA ASP A 220 -18.02 9.25 7.83
C ASP A 220 -18.33 9.32 6.33
N PRO A 221 -19.39 10.04 5.93
CA PRO A 221 -19.71 10.31 4.54
C PRO A 221 -18.54 10.96 3.79
N TYR A 222 -18.30 10.53 2.54
CA TYR A 222 -17.23 11.09 1.73
C TYR A 222 -17.57 11.18 0.25
N SER A 223 -16.86 12.05 -0.46
CA SER A 223 -16.84 12.11 -1.92
C SER A 223 -15.43 12.36 -2.46
N ASN A 224 -14.98 11.49 -3.37
CA ASN A 224 -13.64 11.51 -3.96
C ASN A 224 -13.74 11.70 -5.46
N TYR A 225 -12.83 12.50 -6.03
CA TYR A 225 -12.68 12.66 -7.47
C TYR A 225 -11.23 12.40 -7.85
N THR A 226 -11.03 11.63 -8.94
CA THR A 226 -9.70 11.40 -9.52
C THR A 226 -9.75 11.76 -11.00
N PHE A 227 -8.82 12.60 -11.43
CA PHE A 227 -8.50 12.82 -12.83
C PHE A 227 -7.09 12.34 -13.12
N ASN A 228 -6.89 11.61 -14.23
CA ASN A 228 -5.57 11.23 -14.71
C ASN A 228 -5.51 11.43 -16.22
N ALA A 229 -4.42 12.01 -16.72
CA ALA A 229 -4.15 12.16 -18.14
C ALA A 229 -2.73 11.70 -18.45
N LYS A 230 -2.56 11.02 -19.59
CA LYS A 230 -1.27 10.54 -20.08
C LYS A 230 -1.11 10.84 -21.55
N VAL A 231 0.08 11.24 -21.95
CA VAL A 231 0.48 11.44 -23.34
C VAL A 231 1.77 10.67 -23.57
N ASN A 232 1.77 9.79 -24.57
CA ASN A 232 3.00 9.20 -25.09
C ASN A 232 3.23 9.74 -26.52
N TYR A 233 4.45 10.11 -26.82
CA TYR A 233 4.86 10.58 -28.11
C TYR A 233 6.18 9.94 -28.55
N ASP A 234 6.14 9.20 -29.67
CA ASP A 234 7.31 8.59 -30.27
C ASP A 234 7.98 9.61 -31.23
N PHE A 235 8.97 10.40 -30.75
CA PHE A 235 9.71 11.34 -31.61
C PHE A 235 10.35 10.60 -32.77
N THR A 236 11.03 9.51 -32.45
CA THR A 236 11.63 8.56 -33.37
C THR A 236 11.32 7.14 -32.90
N GLU A 237 11.77 6.12 -33.62
CA GLU A 237 11.69 4.72 -33.13
C GLU A 237 12.50 4.50 -31.85
N ASN A 238 13.53 5.34 -31.64
CA ASN A 238 14.46 5.22 -30.52
C ASN A 238 14.23 6.20 -29.38
N THR A 239 13.48 7.29 -29.61
CA THR A 239 13.26 8.35 -28.62
C THR A 239 11.77 8.49 -28.32
N LYS A 240 11.39 8.24 -27.07
CA LYS A 240 9.99 8.28 -26.60
C LYS A 240 9.85 9.26 -25.44
N LEU A 241 8.76 10.02 -25.49
CA LEU A 241 8.32 10.91 -24.42
C LEU A 241 7.07 10.34 -23.77
N PHE A 242 7.05 10.34 -22.47
CA PHE A 242 5.88 10.10 -21.63
C PHE A 242 5.66 11.29 -20.72
N VAL A 243 4.43 11.81 -20.70
CA VAL A 243 3.99 12.84 -19.76
C VAL A 243 2.68 12.37 -19.13
N SER A 244 2.58 12.44 -17.82
CA SER A 244 1.31 12.19 -17.13
C SER A 244 1.07 13.19 -16.01
N GLY A 245 -0.21 13.46 -15.75
CA GLY A 245 -0.67 14.22 -14.60
C GLY A 245 -1.83 13.51 -13.92
N ARG A 246 -1.84 13.49 -12.61
CA ARG A 246 -2.94 13.02 -11.78
C ARG A 246 -3.36 14.12 -10.83
N TYR A 247 -4.67 14.28 -10.65
CA TYR A 247 -5.27 15.10 -9.62
C TYR A 247 -6.28 14.27 -8.84
N PHE A 248 -6.20 14.34 -7.53
CA PHE A 248 -7.14 13.70 -6.61
C PHE A 248 -7.66 14.75 -5.63
N THR A 249 -8.94 14.68 -5.31
CA THR A 249 -9.52 15.44 -4.20
C THR A 249 -10.54 14.61 -3.46
N GLN A 250 -10.59 14.77 -2.16
CA GLN A 250 -11.55 14.17 -1.24
C GLN A 250 -12.14 15.28 -0.39
N ASN A 251 -13.45 15.22 -0.19
CA ASN A 251 -14.15 15.90 0.88
C ASN A 251 -14.84 14.83 1.71
N GLN A 252 -14.63 14.85 3.01
CA GLN A 252 -15.16 13.89 3.96
C GLN A 252 -15.68 14.65 5.18
N ASP A 253 -16.87 14.31 5.64
CA ASP A 253 -17.36 14.75 6.93
C ASP A 253 -16.42 14.20 8.03
N TYR A 254 -16.31 14.89 9.15
CA TYR A 254 -15.46 14.49 10.27
C TYR A 254 -16.21 14.71 11.57
N GLU A 255 -16.82 13.64 12.08
CA GLU A 255 -17.65 13.64 13.26
C GLU A 255 -17.12 12.63 14.30
N PRO A 256 -15.98 12.91 14.95
CA PRO A 256 -15.33 11.95 15.85
C PRO A 256 -16.12 11.70 17.14
N THR A 257 -17.00 12.63 17.53
CA THR A 257 -17.83 12.54 18.74
C THR A 257 -19.22 13.11 18.48
N GLU A 258 -20.17 12.84 19.38
CA GLU A 258 -21.53 13.41 19.34
C GLU A 258 -21.56 14.94 19.57
N THR A 259 -20.46 15.55 19.96
CA THR A 259 -20.38 16.99 20.33
C THR A 259 -19.50 17.80 19.38
N GLU A 260 -18.82 17.15 18.44
CA GLU A 260 -17.87 17.77 17.54
C GLU A 260 -18.14 17.32 16.10
N ALA A 261 -18.18 18.28 15.18
CA ALA A 261 -18.35 18.03 13.75
C ALA A 261 -17.49 18.96 12.91
N GLY A 262 -17.03 18.48 11.78
CA GLY A 262 -16.17 19.23 10.86
C GLY A 262 -16.03 18.55 9.51
N GLU A 263 -14.94 18.83 8.82
CA GLU A 263 -14.66 18.30 7.50
C GLU A 263 -13.14 18.04 7.34
N ILE A 264 -12.81 17.09 6.50
CA ILE A 264 -11.46 16.80 6.00
C ILE A 264 -11.43 17.02 4.48
N ASP A 265 -10.63 17.98 4.04
CA ASP A 265 -10.36 18.25 2.62
C ASP A 265 -8.98 17.76 2.25
N VAL A 266 -8.89 16.87 1.23
CA VAL A 266 -7.63 16.40 0.67
C VAL A 266 -7.51 16.80 -0.79
N LYS A 267 -6.34 17.32 -1.17
CA LYS A 267 -5.98 17.65 -2.55
C LYS A 267 -4.58 17.12 -2.87
N GLU A 268 -4.47 16.36 -3.93
CA GLU A 268 -3.19 15.82 -4.40
C GLU A 268 -3.04 16.06 -5.90
N TRP A 269 -1.87 16.52 -6.32
CA TRP A 269 -1.51 16.50 -7.74
C TRP A 269 -0.16 15.84 -7.94
N ASN A 270 -0.01 15.16 -9.07
CA ASN A 270 1.23 14.54 -9.50
C ASN A 270 1.52 14.97 -10.94
N ALA A 271 2.77 15.28 -11.23
CA ALA A 271 3.27 15.55 -12.58
C ALA A 271 4.49 14.66 -12.85
N HIS A 272 4.45 13.91 -13.95
CA HIS A 272 5.48 12.92 -14.26
C HIS A 272 5.88 13.04 -15.74
N LEU A 273 7.16 13.25 -15.98
CA LEU A 273 7.76 13.33 -17.31
C LEU A 273 8.86 12.28 -17.43
N LYS A 274 8.88 11.54 -18.53
CA LYS A 274 9.93 10.58 -18.85
C LYS A 274 10.37 10.74 -20.31
N VAL A 275 11.68 10.69 -20.51
CA VAL A 275 12.28 10.62 -21.84
C VAL A 275 13.16 9.38 -21.88
N GLU A 276 12.79 8.44 -22.73
CA GLU A 276 13.57 7.23 -23.00
C GLU A 276 14.28 7.37 -24.34
N ASN A 277 15.57 7.05 -24.38
CA ASN A 277 16.36 7.06 -25.62
C ASN A 277 17.19 5.77 -25.74
N LYS A 278 17.01 5.05 -26.85
CA LYS A 278 17.79 3.87 -27.24
C LYS A 278 18.86 4.30 -28.23
N TYR A 279 20.12 4.37 -27.81
CA TYR A 279 21.22 4.79 -28.70
C TYR A 279 21.62 3.68 -29.69
N ASN A 280 21.58 2.43 -29.24
CA ASN A 280 21.83 1.23 -30.02
C ASN A 280 21.30 0.00 -29.24
N GLU A 281 21.57 -1.22 -29.73
CA GLU A 281 21.11 -2.45 -29.07
C GLU A 281 21.68 -2.66 -27.67
N LYS A 282 22.82 -2.02 -27.35
CA LYS A 282 23.51 -2.19 -26.07
C LYS A 282 23.22 -1.07 -25.07
N TRP A 283 22.95 0.15 -25.51
CA TRP A 283 22.83 1.32 -24.67
C TRP A 283 21.48 2.00 -24.78
N SER A 284 20.83 2.23 -23.64
CA SER A 284 19.69 3.13 -23.50
C SER A 284 19.84 4.04 -22.29
N SER A 285 19.20 5.19 -22.34
CA SER A 285 19.09 6.10 -21.21
C SER A 285 17.64 6.47 -20.94
N TYR A 286 17.42 6.94 -19.75
CA TYR A 286 16.11 7.27 -19.23
C TYR A 286 16.25 8.49 -18.32
N PHE A 287 15.60 9.58 -18.70
CA PHE A 287 15.46 10.76 -17.85
C PHE A 287 14.04 10.77 -17.27
N GLU A 288 13.93 10.98 -15.98
CA GLU A 288 12.68 11.06 -15.26
C GLU A 288 12.64 12.33 -14.41
N PHE A 289 11.55 13.05 -14.48
CA PHE A 289 11.23 14.14 -13.57
C PHE A 289 9.85 13.92 -12.99
N TYR A 290 9.78 13.84 -11.68
CA TYR A 290 8.53 13.68 -10.95
C TYR A 290 8.39 14.80 -9.93
N ALA A 291 7.16 15.32 -9.80
CA ALA A 291 6.78 16.25 -8.76
C ALA A 291 5.38 15.91 -8.27
N THR A 292 5.19 15.93 -6.97
CA THR A 292 3.90 15.69 -6.32
C THR A 292 3.71 16.59 -5.13
N ARG A 293 2.47 16.99 -4.89
CA ARG A 293 2.07 17.73 -3.70
C ARG A 293 0.80 17.11 -3.13
N TYR A 294 0.81 16.86 -1.84
CA TYR A 294 -0.34 16.40 -1.07
C TYR A 294 -0.68 17.44 -0.02
N LYS A 295 -1.93 17.87 0.02
CA LYS A 295 -2.45 18.81 1.01
C LYS A 295 -3.68 18.20 1.66
N ALA A 296 -3.71 18.18 3.01
CA ALA A 296 -4.87 17.85 3.80
C ALA A 296 -5.14 19.00 4.78
N GLU A 297 -6.38 19.40 4.87
CA GLU A 297 -6.88 20.40 5.81
C GLU A 297 -8.06 19.79 6.54
N ASP A 298 -8.04 19.82 7.85
CA ASP A 298 -9.17 19.41 8.66
C ASP A 298 -9.52 20.44 9.72
N TYR A 299 -10.77 20.41 10.11
CA TYR A 299 -11.24 21.23 11.21
C TYR A 299 -12.37 20.56 11.98
N LEU A 300 -12.50 20.93 13.23
CA LEU A 300 -13.59 20.56 14.11
C LEU A 300 -14.23 21.79 14.75
N ASN A 301 -15.54 21.81 14.81
CA ASN A 301 -16.34 22.77 15.55
C ASN A 301 -17.11 22.06 16.66
N SER A 302 -17.35 22.74 17.76
CA SER A 302 -18.35 22.31 18.74
C SER A 302 -19.74 22.41 18.12
N ILE A 303 -20.54 21.35 18.21
CA ILE A 303 -21.92 21.34 17.69
C ILE A 303 -22.82 22.30 18.49
N SER A 304 -22.54 22.52 19.78
CA SER A 304 -23.39 23.30 20.67
C SER A 304 -23.45 24.80 20.34
N ASP A 305 -22.33 25.39 19.89
CA ASP A 305 -22.22 26.84 19.66
C ASP A 305 -21.49 27.17 18.33
N ASN A 306 -21.16 26.16 17.56
CA ASN A 306 -20.41 26.27 16.30
C ASN A 306 -19.04 26.98 16.45
N SER A 307 -18.46 26.99 17.64
CA SER A 307 -17.14 27.54 17.88
C SER A 307 -16.06 26.59 17.31
N ARG A 308 -15.01 27.18 16.74
CA ARG A 308 -13.87 26.41 16.21
C ARG A 308 -13.11 25.74 17.35
N PHE A 309 -13.06 24.39 17.37
CA PHE A 309 -12.36 23.59 18.36
C PHE A 309 -10.90 23.32 17.96
N SER A 310 -10.69 22.88 16.71
CA SER A 310 -9.35 22.63 16.19
C SER A 310 -9.27 22.87 14.70
N THR A 311 -8.04 23.06 14.20
CA THR A 311 -7.69 23.05 12.79
C THR A 311 -6.34 22.36 12.63
N SER A 312 -6.18 21.59 11.55
CA SER A 312 -4.90 20.97 11.19
C SER A 312 -4.62 21.17 9.71
N ASP A 313 -3.41 21.53 9.39
CA ASP A 313 -2.89 21.67 8.03
C ASP A 313 -1.71 20.71 7.82
N TYR A 314 -1.72 20.01 6.71
CA TYR A 314 -0.65 19.14 6.24
C TYR A 314 -0.38 19.42 4.76
N ASN A 315 0.84 19.78 4.39
CA ASN A 315 1.18 20.20 3.05
C ASN A 315 2.58 19.73 2.66
N GLU A 316 2.65 18.61 1.97
CA GLU A 316 3.88 17.92 1.57
C GLU A 316 4.15 18.10 0.09
N LEU A 317 5.40 18.41 -0.27
CA LEU A 317 5.90 18.50 -1.63
C LEU A 317 7.11 17.57 -1.79
N LEU A 318 7.09 16.73 -2.84
CA LEU A 318 8.25 15.95 -3.28
C LEU A 318 8.59 16.30 -4.73
N ILE A 319 9.89 16.56 -5.00
CA ILE A 319 10.46 16.76 -6.35
C ILE A 319 11.59 15.74 -6.53
N ARG A 320 11.52 14.94 -7.60
CA ARG A 320 12.43 13.82 -7.85
C ARG A 320 12.91 13.76 -9.30
N PRO A 321 14.03 14.39 -9.65
CA PRO A 321 14.75 14.16 -10.90
C PRO A 321 15.61 12.88 -10.80
N GLU A 322 15.60 12.03 -11.84
CA GLU A 322 16.48 10.85 -11.96
C GLU A 322 17.00 10.72 -13.40
N ILE A 323 18.28 10.35 -13.53
CA ILE A 323 18.87 9.90 -14.79
C ILE A 323 19.31 8.45 -14.58
N ARG A 324 18.93 7.58 -15.52
CA ARG A 324 19.27 6.16 -15.50
C ARG A 324 19.83 5.73 -16.84
N ALA A 325 20.82 4.86 -16.82
CA ALA A 325 21.36 4.20 -18.01
C ALA A 325 21.24 2.69 -17.87
N THR A 326 20.97 2.03 -18.99
CA THR A 326 21.00 0.57 -19.11
C THR A 326 22.03 0.19 -20.14
N TYR A 327 22.91 -0.77 -19.81
CA TYR A 327 23.93 -1.31 -20.68
C TYR A 327 23.81 -2.83 -20.78
N ASN A 328 23.58 -3.33 -21.99
CA ASN A 328 23.46 -4.74 -22.34
C ASN A 328 24.69 -5.13 -23.21
N PRO A 329 25.84 -5.52 -22.64
CA PRO A 329 27.01 -5.92 -23.44
C PRO A 329 26.71 -7.12 -24.35
N ASN A 330 25.79 -7.98 -23.92
CA ASN A 330 25.26 -9.14 -24.63
C ASN A 330 23.86 -9.49 -24.10
N ASP A 331 23.21 -10.50 -24.69
CA ASP A 331 21.83 -10.92 -24.36
C ASP A 331 21.68 -11.55 -22.96
N LYS A 332 22.79 -11.88 -22.30
CA LYS A 332 22.82 -12.53 -20.98
C LYS A 332 23.15 -11.59 -19.83
N THR A 333 23.51 -10.35 -20.12
CA THR A 333 24.06 -9.44 -19.12
C THR A 333 23.43 -8.07 -19.25
N THR A 334 22.93 -7.52 -18.14
CA THR A 334 22.38 -6.18 -18.06
C THR A 334 22.99 -5.43 -16.86
N PHE A 335 23.51 -4.23 -17.10
CA PHE A 335 23.86 -3.26 -16.08
C PHE A 335 22.83 -2.14 -16.08
N ILE A 336 22.36 -1.75 -14.90
CA ILE A 336 21.45 -0.62 -14.71
C ILE A 336 22.07 0.27 -13.65
N GLY A 337 22.31 1.52 -13.98
CA GLY A 337 22.81 2.51 -13.03
C GLY A 337 22.00 3.79 -13.11
N GLY A 338 21.81 4.46 -11.99
CA GLY A 338 21.10 5.73 -11.93
C GLY A 338 21.61 6.63 -10.82
N ILE A 339 21.37 7.92 -11.01
CA ILE A 339 21.59 8.99 -10.03
C ILE A 339 20.35 9.86 -9.97
N GLY A 340 20.00 10.32 -8.81
CA GLY A 340 18.84 11.19 -8.61
C GLY A 340 18.90 11.95 -7.31
N LEU A 341 17.85 12.71 -7.06
CA LEU A 341 17.66 13.51 -5.87
C LEU A 341 16.20 13.39 -5.43
N ASP A 342 15.97 13.20 -4.15
CA ASP A 342 14.68 13.43 -3.51
C ASP A 342 14.78 14.75 -2.73
N TYR A 343 14.00 15.74 -3.16
CA TYR A 343 13.80 17.00 -2.47
C TYR A 343 12.38 17.03 -1.91
N GLU A 344 12.27 17.11 -0.60
CA GLU A 344 10.99 16.97 0.09
C GLU A 344 10.82 18.05 1.15
N THR A 345 9.61 18.60 1.27
CA THR A 345 9.26 19.57 2.30
C THR A 345 7.90 19.22 2.89
N LEU A 346 7.74 19.46 4.18
CA LEU A 346 6.46 19.33 4.87
C LEU A 346 6.18 20.57 5.72
N GLU A 347 5.08 21.24 5.41
CA GLU A 347 4.47 22.26 6.25
C GLU A 347 3.32 21.63 7.02
N ARG A 348 3.28 21.77 8.33
CA ARG A 348 2.30 21.17 9.20
C ARG A 348 2.03 22.05 10.43
N THR A 349 0.79 22.06 10.91
CA THR A 349 0.37 22.84 12.10
C THR A 349 1.22 22.54 13.34
N ASP A 350 1.62 21.27 13.52
CA ASP A 350 2.40 20.83 14.69
C ASP A 350 3.92 21.00 14.51
N PHE A 351 4.37 21.79 13.54
CA PHE A 351 5.78 22.08 13.31
C PHE A 351 6.07 23.57 13.56
N ASN A 352 7.20 23.86 14.19
CA ASN A 352 7.65 25.23 14.40
C ASN A 352 8.22 25.88 13.13
N GLU A 353 8.64 25.07 12.15
CA GLU A 353 9.26 25.49 10.89
C GLU A 353 8.87 24.50 9.77
N THR A 354 9.15 24.86 8.52
CA THR A 354 8.98 23.96 7.37
C THR A 354 10.29 23.25 7.08
N PRO A 355 10.48 22.00 7.54
CA PRO A 355 11.72 21.26 7.31
C PRO A 355 11.89 20.86 5.85
N ILE A 356 13.16 20.70 5.44
CA ILE A 356 13.56 20.34 4.08
C ILE A 356 14.46 19.11 4.14
N PHE A 357 14.05 18.05 3.45
CA PHE A 357 14.87 16.87 3.21
C PHE A 357 15.51 16.94 1.84
N ASN A 358 16.82 16.72 1.79
CA ASN A 358 17.61 16.59 0.56
C ASN A 358 18.34 15.25 0.58
N SER A 359 17.94 14.36 -0.34
CA SER A 359 18.48 13.01 -0.41
C SER A 359 19.00 12.68 -1.82
N PRO A 360 20.23 13.15 -2.20
CA PRO A 360 20.87 12.65 -3.41
C PRO A 360 21.23 11.19 -3.27
N TYR A 361 21.04 10.42 -4.36
CA TYR A 361 21.31 8.99 -4.38
C TYR A 361 21.96 8.53 -5.68
N ALA A 362 22.65 7.38 -5.57
CA ALA A 362 23.16 6.65 -6.72
C ALA A 362 22.98 5.15 -6.52
N TYR A 363 22.68 4.41 -7.59
CA TYR A 363 22.57 2.97 -7.54
C TYR A 363 23.16 2.28 -8.77
N LEU A 364 23.55 1.02 -8.58
CA LEU A 364 24.02 0.15 -9.64
C LEU A 364 23.47 -1.26 -9.41
N GLN A 365 22.98 -1.89 -10.48
CA GLN A 365 22.55 -3.28 -10.48
C GLN A 365 23.20 -4.03 -11.64
N TYR A 366 23.71 -5.21 -11.37
CA TYR A 366 24.22 -6.19 -12.31
C TYR A 366 23.29 -7.40 -12.33
N ASP A 367 22.80 -7.74 -13.51
CA ASP A 367 21.90 -8.86 -13.75
C ASP A 367 22.51 -9.73 -14.84
N VAL A 368 22.75 -11.01 -14.54
CA VAL A 368 23.43 -11.92 -15.45
C VAL A 368 22.80 -13.31 -15.46
N ASN A 369 22.75 -13.90 -16.64
CA ASN A 369 22.40 -15.29 -16.87
C ASN A 369 23.65 -16.04 -17.35
N PRO A 370 24.55 -16.53 -16.43
CA PRO A 370 25.78 -17.24 -16.83
C PRO A 370 25.50 -18.44 -17.74
N ASN A 371 24.38 -19.10 -17.54
CA ASN A 371 23.84 -20.15 -18.39
C ASN A 371 22.29 -20.09 -18.38
N GLU A 372 21.63 -20.96 -19.12
CA GLU A 372 20.18 -21.00 -19.27
C GLU A 372 19.41 -21.30 -17.95
N LYS A 373 20.08 -21.96 -16.99
CA LYS A 373 19.49 -22.40 -15.73
C LYS A 373 19.72 -21.43 -14.56
N LEU A 374 20.69 -20.53 -14.68
CA LEU A 374 21.14 -19.68 -13.57
C LEU A 374 20.93 -18.20 -13.90
N ASN A 375 20.20 -17.50 -13.06
CA ASN A 375 20.14 -16.04 -13.05
C ASN A 375 20.69 -15.51 -11.73
N VAL A 376 21.51 -14.48 -11.78
CA VAL A 376 22.09 -13.80 -10.63
C VAL A 376 21.87 -12.32 -10.77
N ILE A 377 21.38 -11.69 -9.71
CA ILE A 377 21.24 -10.23 -9.58
C ILE A 377 22.05 -9.78 -8.36
N VAL A 378 22.91 -8.78 -8.55
CA VAL A 378 23.60 -8.07 -7.47
C VAL A 378 23.43 -6.58 -7.69
N GLY A 379 23.10 -5.87 -6.66
CA GLY A 379 22.90 -4.41 -6.73
C GLY A 379 23.23 -3.73 -5.42
N ALA A 380 23.47 -2.44 -5.47
CA ALA A 380 23.64 -1.60 -4.31
C ALA A 380 23.16 -0.17 -4.62
N ARG A 381 22.73 0.52 -3.58
CA ARG A 381 22.37 1.94 -3.60
C ARG A 381 23.03 2.65 -2.44
N PHE A 382 23.41 3.88 -2.67
CA PHE A 382 23.89 4.82 -1.66
C PHE A 382 22.98 6.04 -1.65
N ASP A 383 22.45 6.35 -0.47
CA ASP A 383 21.63 7.52 -0.19
C ASP A 383 22.38 8.42 0.80
N LYS A 384 22.54 9.71 0.48
CA LYS A 384 23.04 10.72 1.41
C LYS A 384 21.87 11.59 1.84
N HIS A 385 21.79 11.94 3.11
CA HIS A 385 20.73 12.81 3.64
C HIS A 385 21.32 13.97 4.44
N ASN A 386 20.55 15.07 4.59
CA ASN A 386 20.98 16.23 5.38
C ASN A 386 20.69 16.09 6.87
N GLU A 387 19.70 15.26 7.28
CA GLU A 387 19.22 15.19 8.67
C GLU A 387 19.64 13.91 9.42
N TYR A 388 19.98 12.84 8.69
CA TYR A 388 20.37 11.56 9.29
C TYR A 388 21.55 10.91 8.55
N GLU A 389 22.07 9.81 9.10
CA GLU A 389 23.23 9.12 8.55
C GLU A 389 22.99 8.54 7.16
N SER A 390 24.01 8.67 6.28
CA SER A 390 23.99 8.08 4.93
C SER A 390 23.78 6.58 4.96
N GLN A 391 23.01 6.05 4.01
CA GLN A 391 22.67 4.63 3.94
C GLN A 391 23.28 3.95 2.73
N PHE A 392 23.74 2.70 2.93
CA PHE A 392 24.23 1.82 1.87
C PHE A 392 23.39 0.54 1.86
N SER A 393 22.68 0.30 0.77
CA SER A 393 21.69 -0.76 0.63
C SER A 393 22.11 -1.79 -0.42
N PRO A 394 22.89 -2.83 -0.06
CA PRO A 394 23.24 -3.92 -0.96
C PRO A 394 22.10 -4.94 -1.09
N LYS A 395 22.10 -5.67 -2.22
CA LYS A 395 21.16 -6.77 -2.48
C LYS A 395 21.82 -7.82 -3.37
N ALA A 396 21.54 -9.08 -3.09
CA ALA A 396 21.88 -10.20 -3.95
C ALA A 396 20.69 -11.15 -4.10
N ALA A 397 20.49 -11.68 -5.30
CA ALA A 397 19.43 -12.63 -5.57
C ALA A 397 19.87 -13.65 -6.62
N LEU A 398 19.38 -14.87 -6.46
CA LEU A 398 19.74 -16.02 -7.28
C LEU A 398 18.49 -16.82 -7.64
N ARG A 399 18.40 -17.25 -8.90
CA ARG A 399 17.43 -18.25 -9.36
C ARG A 399 18.15 -19.37 -10.08
N TYR A 400 17.85 -20.61 -9.71
CA TYR A 400 18.42 -21.79 -10.33
C TYR A 400 17.32 -22.76 -10.78
N GLU A 401 17.29 -23.09 -12.07
CA GLU A 401 16.39 -24.10 -12.64
C GLU A 401 16.99 -25.50 -12.48
N LEU A 402 16.46 -26.26 -11.52
CA LEU A 402 16.84 -27.67 -11.35
C LEU A 402 16.45 -28.48 -12.60
N ASN A 403 15.23 -28.24 -13.09
CA ASN A 403 14.66 -28.80 -14.31
C ASN A 403 13.49 -27.93 -14.78
N ASP A 404 12.83 -28.30 -15.89
CA ASP A 404 11.71 -27.55 -16.50
C ASP A 404 10.50 -27.35 -15.56
N LYS A 405 10.43 -28.08 -14.45
CA LYS A 405 9.30 -28.04 -13.50
C LYS A 405 9.65 -27.35 -12.19
N ILE A 406 10.92 -27.31 -11.80
CA ILE A 406 11.36 -26.85 -10.48
C ILE A 406 12.43 -25.78 -10.63
N ALA A 407 12.18 -24.62 -10.05
CA ALA A 407 13.16 -23.56 -9.87
C ALA A 407 13.30 -23.18 -8.40
N LEU A 408 14.53 -23.04 -7.96
CA LEU A 408 14.89 -22.51 -6.64
C LEU A 408 15.19 -21.04 -6.75
N LYS A 409 14.84 -20.26 -5.73
CA LYS A 409 15.09 -18.83 -5.61
C LYS A 409 15.69 -18.53 -4.25
N GLY A 410 16.60 -17.57 -4.19
CA GLY A 410 17.11 -17.06 -2.93
C GLY A 410 17.47 -15.61 -3.06
N SER A 411 17.21 -14.82 -2.02
CA SER A 411 17.64 -13.43 -1.98
C SER A 411 18.01 -13.01 -0.57
N VAL A 412 18.96 -12.10 -0.48
CA VAL A 412 19.29 -11.31 0.70
C VAL A 412 19.39 -9.87 0.29
N GLY A 413 18.79 -8.98 1.08
CA GLY A 413 18.82 -7.55 0.82
C GLY A 413 18.79 -6.74 2.11
N TYR A 414 19.46 -5.59 2.06
CA TYR A 414 19.38 -4.58 3.08
C TYR A 414 18.27 -3.59 2.70
N GLY A 415 17.43 -3.25 3.66
CA GLY A 415 16.41 -2.23 3.58
C GLY A 415 16.59 -1.19 4.68
N PHE A 416 16.15 0.03 4.43
CA PHE A 416 16.10 1.05 5.46
C PHE A 416 14.83 1.89 5.32
N LYS A 417 14.42 2.49 6.45
CA LYS A 417 13.42 3.53 6.50
C LYS A 417 14.02 4.75 7.21
N ALA A 418 13.99 5.86 6.53
CA ALA A 418 14.40 7.15 7.06
C ALA A 418 13.47 7.59 8.21
N PRO A 419 13.99 8.29 9.23
CA PRO A 419 13.14 9.04 10.13
C PRO A 419 12.24 9.99 9.33
N ASP A 420 10.95 9.98 9.61
CA ASP A 420 10.01 10.87 8.96
C ASP A 420 10.00 12.27 9.59
N PHE A 421 9.37 13.22 8.92
CA PHE A 421 9.28 14.60 9.42
C PHE A 421 8.65 14.68 10.81
N ARG A 422 7.67 13.84 11.12
CA ARG A 422 7.01 13.78 12.42
C ARG A 422 7.99 13.34 13.50
N GLN A 423 8.75 12.28 13.26
CA GLN A 423 9.73 11.73 14.19
C GLN A 423 10.84 12.73 14.52
N LEU A 424 11.12 13.68 13.61
CA LEU A 424 12.17 14.69 13.79
C LEU A 424 11.65 16.05 14.32
N TYR A 425 10.44 16.50 13.91
CA TYR A 425 10.04 17.90 14.08
C TYR A 425 8.72 18.14 14.81
N PHE A 426 8.03 17.11 15.30
CA PHE A 426 6.79 17.30 16.06
C PHE A 426 6.97 18.26 17.24
N ASN A 427 5.92 19.06 17.48
CA ASN A 427 5.65 19.81 18.69
C ASN A 427 4.13 19.79 18.91
N LEU A 428 3.61 18.58 19.15
CA LEU A 428 2.17 18.33 19.28
C LEU A 428 1.74 18.36 20.73
N LEU A 429 0.75 19.20 21.05
CA LEU A 429 0.00 19.14 22.30
C LEU A 429 -1.26 18.28 22.08
N GLY A 430 -1.28 17.09 22.68
CA GLY A 430 -2.42 16.16 22.57
C GLY A 430 -3.58 16.51 23.48
N ILE A 431 -4.76 16.00 23.16
CA ILE A 431 -5.95 16.03 24.00
C ILE A 431 -5.61 15.31 25.32
N GLY A 432 -5.91 15.92 26.47
CA GLY A 432 -5.48 15.40 27.78
C GLY A 432 -4.14 15.97 28.28
N GLY A 433 -3.52 16.88 27.51
CA GLY A 433 -2.39 17.69 27.96
C GLY A 433 -1.02 17.06 27.86
N TYR A 434 -0.90 15.85 27.29
CA TYR A 434 0.40 15.26 26.96
C TYR A 434 1.04 16.01 25.78
N THR A 435 2.37 15.92 25.69
CA THR A 435 3.12 16.55 24.58
C THR A 435 3.94 15.48 23.83
N ILE A 436 3.94 15.52 22.50
CA ILE A 436 4.83 14.68 21.66
C ILE A 436 5.79 15.59 20.93
N LEU A 437 7.09 15.40 21.17
CA LEU A 437 8.18 16.14 20.54
C LEU A 437 8.90 15.25 19.51
N GLY A 438 9.22 15.81 18.37
CA GLY A 438 10.18 15.20 17.47
C GLY A 438 11.59 15.27 18.05
N TYR A 439 12.47 14.33 17.66
CA TYR A 439 13.83 14.21 18.19
C TYR A 439 14.60 15.55 18.19
N ASN A 440 14.55 16.31 17.09
CA ASN A 440 15.26 17.57 16.93
C ASN A 440 14.64 18.72 17.75
N THR A 441 13.39 18.59 18.22
CA THR A 441 12.71 19.65 18.98
C THR A 441 12.91 19.52 20.50
N VAL A 442 13.35 18.36 20.99
CA VAL A 442 13.49 18.08 22.44
C VAL A 442 14.42 19.08 23.11
N ILE A 443 15.63 19.32 22.53
CA ILE A 443 16.68 20.17 23.14
C ILE A 443 16.21 21.60 23.34
N SER A 444 15.37 22.16 22.46
CA SER A 444 14.84 23.50 22.59
C SER A 444 13.60 23.55 23.50
N ARG A 445 12.74 22.54 23.40
CA ARG A 445 11.40 22.58 24.02
C ARG A 445 11.40 22.19 25.50
N ILE A 446 12.21 21.22 25.93
CA ILE A 446 12.25 20.80 27.34
C ILE A 446 12.75 21.92 28.26
N PRO A 447 13.83 22.69 27.96
CA PRO A 447 14.19 23.85 28.76
C PRO A 447 13.10 24.92 28.86
N GLU A 448 12.41 25.20 27.76
CA GLU A 448 11.26 26.11 27.75
C GLU A 448 10.13 25.63 28.66
N MET A 449 9.83 24.32 28.68
CA MET A 449 8.81 23.72 29.54
C MET A 449 9.21 23.73 31.03
N LEU A 450 10.50 23.69 31.33
CA LEU A 450 11.02 23.91 32.69
C LEU A 450 10.83 25.39 33.11
N ASP A 451 11.21 26.33 32.23
CA ASP A 451 11.15 27.76 32.52
C ASP A 451 9.71 28.27 32.72
N ASN A 452 8.76 27.72 31.97
CA ASN A 452 7.34 28.08 32.08
C ASN A 452 6.56 27.26 33.11
N GLY A 453 7.20 26.28 33.79
CA GLY A 453 6.62 25.49 34.87
C GLY A 453 5.71 24.32 34.38
N GLU A 454 5.72 23.99 33.10
CA GLU A 454 5.06 22.77 32.60
C GLU A 454 5.74 21.50 33.12
N ILE A 455 7.06 21.52 33.32
CA ILE A 455 7.86 20.51 34.01
C ILE A 455 8.35 21.15 35.31
N ALA A 456 8.18 20.47 36.45
CA ALA A 456 8.43 21.06 37.76
C ALA A 456 9.93 21.23 38.05
N SER A 457 10.75 20.28 37.62
CA SER A 457 12.20 20.26 37.88
C SER A 457 12.95 19.34 36.91
N GLU A 458 14.28 19.45 36.85
CA GLU A 458 15.15 18.52 36.11
C GLU A 458 15.00 17.05 36.57
N ASN A 459 14.54 16.79 37.80
CA ASN A 459 14.31 15.44 38.30
C ASN A 459 13.11 14.74 37.62
N ASP A 460 12.24 15.51 36.98
CA ASP A 460 11.09 14.99 36.25
C ASP A 460 11.44 14.62 34.80
N ILE A 461 12.69 14.89 34.37
CA ILE A 461 13.24 14.48 33.09
C ILE A 461 13.69 13.00 33.20
N VAL A 462 13.03 12.12 32.47
CA VAL A 462 13.29 10.66 32.49
C VAL A 462 14.48 10.29 31.61
N VAL A 463 14.63 10.97 30.44
CA VAL A 463 15.73 10.76 29.49
C VAL A 463 16.60 12.03 29.44
N PRO A 464 17.90 11.94 29.74
CA PRO A 464 18.79 13.10 29.74
C PRO A 464 18.83 13.82 28.38
N LEU A 465 18.84 15.15 28.36
CA LEU A 465 18.85 15.96 27.12
C LEU A 465 20.05 15.64 26.23
N SER A 466 21.21 15.29 26.81
CA SER A 466 22.40 14.87 26.06
C SER A 466 22.18 13.69 25.14
N PHE A 467 21.13 12.91 25.39
CA PHE A 467 20.72 11.80 24.50
C PHE A 467 20.24 12.30 23.13
N PHE A 468 19.70 13.51 23.08
CA PHE A 468 19.14 14.13 21.88
C PHE A 468 20.12 15.10 21.17
N GLU A 469 21.42 15.12 21.55
CA GLU A 469 22.44 15.94 20.89
C GLU A 469 22.96 15.35 19.57
N GLY A 470 22.59 14.13 19.24
CA GLY A 470 22.98 13.43 18.00
C GLY A 470 21.97 13.59 16.86
N SER A 471 21.92 12.59 15.99
CA SER A 471 20.89 12.41 14.98
C SER A 471 20.14 11.12 15.20
N LEU A 472 18.84 11.12 14.93
CA LEU A 472 18.01 9.92 14.93
C LEU A 472 18.48 9.00 13.79
N LYS A 473 18.74 7.73 14.10
CA LYS A 473 19.24 6.77 13.10
C LYS A 473 18.08 6.25 12.24
N PRO A 474 18.28 6.01 10.94
CA PRO A 474 17.35 5.25 10.14
C PRO A 474 17.13 3.85 10.68
N GLU A 475 15.89 3.37 10.62
CA GLU A 475 15.56 1.98 10.87
C GLU A 475 16.11 1.10 9.76
N ASN A 476 16.66 -0.05 10.09
CA ASN A 476 17.35 -0.92 9.16
C ASN A 476 16.74 -2.33 9.17
N SER A 477 16.80 -3.02 8.05
CA SER A 477 16.47 -4.45 8.01
C SER A 477 17.41 -5.25 7.12
N ILE A 478 17.61 -6.51 7.50
CA ILE A 478 18.17 -7.52 6.61
C ILE A 478 17.09 -8.55 6.33
N GLY A 479 16.66 -8.60 5.07
CA GLY A 479 15.63 -9.54 4.61
C GLY A 479 16.23 -10.73 3.90
N TYR A 480 15.84 -11.94 4.30
CA TYR A 480 16.22 -13.21 3.70
C TYR A 480 14.99 -13.88 3.11
N ASN A 481 15.09 -14.39 1.88
CA ASN A 481 14.04 -15.17 1.23
C ASN A 481 14.64 -16.42 0.60
N PHE A 482 13.93 -17.54 0.76
CA PHE A 482 14.20 -18.77 0.03
C PHE A 482 12.90 -19.33 -0.54
N GLY A 483 12.83 -19.54 -1.84
CA GLY A 483 11.61 -19.95 -2.54
C GLY A 483 11.81 -21.14 -3.47
N VAL A 484 10.71 -21.87 -3.66
CA VAL A 484 10.60 -22.97 -4.62
C VAL A 484 9.39 -22.73 -5.50
N ASN A 485 9.60 -22.67 -6.81
CA ASN A 485 8.54 -22.70 -7.80
C ASN A 485 8.46 -24.11 -8.37
N TYR A 486 7.25 -24.72 -8.31
CA TYR A 486 7.02 -26.05 -8.82
C TYR A 486 5.82 -26.09 -9.77
N ASN A 487 6.05 -26.45 -11.02
CA ASN A 487 5.04 -26.59 -12.06
C ASN A 487 4.92 -28.08 -12.43
N PRO A 488 4.20 -28.93 -11.65
CA PRO A 488 4.11 -30.36 -11.89
C PRO A 488 3.50 -30.69 -13.27
N ILE A 489 2.55 -29.87 -13.70
CA ILE A 489 1.88 -29.93 -15.00
C ILE A 489 1.71 -28.49 -15.51
N SER A 490 1.49 -28.31 -16.80
CA SER A 490 1.48 -26.99 -17.46
C SER A 490 0.40 -26.02 -16.97
N ASN A 491 -0.66 -26.53 -16.33
CA ASN A 491 -1.79 -25.75 -15.82
C ASN A 491 -1.85 -25.64 -14.29
N LEU A 492 -0.83 -26.12 -13.56
CA LEU A 492 -0.71 -26.01 -12.10
C LEU A 492 0.63 -25.40 -11.72
N ARG A 493 0.58 -24.28 -11.02
CA ARG A 493 1.74 -23.59 -10.44
C ARG A 493 1.63 -23.58 -8.93
N LEU A 494 2.68 -24.02 -8.27
CA LEU A 494 2.83 -24.01 -6.81
C LEU A 494 4.08 -23.19 -6.48
N GLU A 495 3.98 -22.32 -5.49
CA GLU A 495 5.07 -21.48 -5.02
C GLU A 495 5.12 -21.53 -3.49
N LEU A 496 6.30 -21.83 -2.97
CA LEU A 496 6.61 -21.76 -1.55
C LEU A 496 7.72 -20.72 -1.35
N ASN A 497 7.56 -19.84 -0.39
CA ASN A 497 8.57 -18.90 0.05
C ASN A 497 8.70 -18.94 1.56
N VAL A 498 9.92 -19.08 2.07
CA VAL A 498 10.27 -18.91 3.48
C VAL A 498 11.02 -17.61 3.61
N PHE A 499 10.66 -16.79 4.57
CA PHE A 499 11.27 -15.48 4.75
C PHE A 499 11.63 -15.21 6.21
N ARG A 500 12.61 -14.33 6.39
CA ARG A 500 12.96 -13.69 7.66
C ARG A 500 13.43 -12.27 7.40
N ASN A 501 12.90 -11.31 8.18
CA ASN A 501 13.34 -9.93 8.22
C ASN A 501 13.80 -9.64 9.63
N ASP A 502 15.08 -9.35 9.83
CA ASP A 502 15.64 -8.83 11.08
C ASP A 502 15.68 -7.31 10.99
N ILE A 503 15.05 -6.61 11.93
CA ILE A 503 14.92 -5.16 11.97
C ILE A 503 15.69 -4.64 13.18
N SER A 504 16.44 -3.57 12.99
CA SER A 504 17.22 -2.90 14.05
C SER A 504 17.01 -1.39 13.99
N ASP A 505 17.36 -0.73 15.09
CA ASP A 505 17.23 0.71 15.28
C ASP A 505 15.77 1.21 15.10
N LEU A 506 14.76 0.39 15.48
CA LEU A 506 13.35 0.79 15.42
C LEU A 506 13.13 2.10 16.17
N ILE A 507 12.40 3.02 15.55
CA ILE A 507 12.05 4.31 16.13
C ILE A 507 10.69 4.21 16.77
N ASP A 508 10.63 4.43 18.08
CA ASP A 508 9.39 4.38 18.84
C ASP A 508 9.21 5.63 19.70
N ASN A 509 7.97 5.89 20.10
CA ASN A 509 7.57 7.02 20.92
C ASN A 509 7.63 6.63 22.40
N GLN A 510 8.50 7.27 23.16
CA GLN A 510 8.76 6.94 24.55
C GLN A 510 8.63 8.15 25.47
N LEU A 511 8.28 7.91 26.74
CA LEU A 511 8.23 8.94 27.78
C LEU A 511 9.62 9.51 28.05
N ILE A 512 9.77 10.84 27.97
CA ILE A 512 11.05 11.54 28.21
C ILE A 512 10.99 12.50 29.39
N ALA A 513 9.82 12.97 29.79
CA ALA A 513 9.63 13.80 30.99
C ALA A 513 8.20 13.72 31.52
N ASN A 514 8.00 14.04 32.80
CA ASN A 514 6.70 14.15 33.44
C ASN A 514 6.29 15.62 33.57
N LYS A 515 5.01 15.94 33.28
CA LYS A 515 4.46 17.29 33.39
C LYS A 515 3.78 17.51 34.76
N THR A 516 3.70 18.77 35.19
CA THR A 516 3.06 19.18 36.45
C THR A 516 1.55 18.86 36.51
N ASN A 517 0.91 18.72 35.36
CA ASN A 517 -0.50 18.32 35.25
C ASN A 517 -0.72 16.79 35.36
N GLY A 518 0.33 16.01 35.57
CA GLY A 518 0.27 14.55 35.64
C GLY A 518 0.34 13.81 34.30
N SER A 519 0.39 14.54 33.17
CA SER A 519 0.62 13.93 31.84
C SER A 519 2.11 13.79 31.52
N GLY A 520 2.45 13.13 30.39
CA GLY A 520 3.83 12.93 29.96
C GLY A 520 4.24 13.83 28.79
N VAL A 521 5.56 14.00 28.66
CA VAL A 521 6.22 14.45 27.42
C VAL A 521 6.87 13.22 26.79
N TYR A 522 6.58 12.99 25.53
CA TYR A 522 7.06 11.84 24.76
C TYR A 522 7.94 12.31 23.61
N SER A 523 8.89 11.47 23.20
CA SER A 523 9.69 11.73 22.01
C SER A 523 10.11 10.44 21.32
N TYR A 524 10.57 10.57 20.10
CA TYR A 524 11.00 9.46 19.24
C TYR A 524 12.50 9.21 19.41
N TYR A 525 12.88 7.96 19.60
CA TYR A 525 14.27 7.54 19.53
C TYR A 525 14.38 6.04 19.20
N ASN A 526 15.59 5.59 18.84
CA ASN A 526 15.84 4.20 18.48
C ASN A 526 15.86 3.34 19.74
N VAL A 527 14.94 2.39 19.85
CA VAL A 527 14.73 1.61 21.09
C VAL A 527 14.96 0.12 20.96
N ASN A 528 14.50 -0.51 19.86
CA ASN A 528 14.31 -1.94 19.82
C ASN A 528 14.85 -2.61 18.56
N GLU A 529 15.00 -3.94 18.68
CA GLU A 529 15.18 -4.86 17.57
C GLU A 529 13.97 -5.79 17.49
N ALA A 530 13.46 -6.00 16.29
CA ALA A 530 12.38 -6.93 16.05
C ALA A 530 12.71 -7.88 14.90
N TYR A 531 11.93 -8.93 14.75
CA TYR A 531 11.96 -9.75 13.56
C TYR A 531 10.58 -10.22 13.13
N THR A 532 10.44 -10.41 11.83
CA THR A 532 9.33 -11.17 11.25
C THR A 532 9.87 -12.37 10.50
N GLN A 533 9.24 -13.52 10.65
CA GLN A 533 9.61 -14.72 9.90
C GLN A 533 8.39 -15.58 9.62
N GLY A 534 8.47 -16.35 8.55
CA GLY A 534 7.34 -17.18 8.20
C GLY A 534 7.50 -17.92 6.88
N LEU A 535 6.39 -18.50 6.45
CA LEU A 535 6.29 -19.11 5.14
C LEU A 535 5.01 -18.63 4.43
N GLU A 536 5.12 -18.55 3.12
CA GLU A 536 4.01 -18.28 2.22
C GLU A 536 3.91 -19.38 1.19
N PHE A 537 2.70 -19.89 1.00
CA PHE A 537 2.39 -20.86 -0.04
C PHE A 537 1.34 -20.29 -0.97
N ASN A 538 1.56 -20.37 -2.28
CA ASN A 538 0.60 -19.98 -3.31
C ASN A 538 0.37 -21.12 -4.29
N SER A 539 -0.87 -21.30 -4.70
CA SER A 539 -1.28 -22.27 -5.71
C SER A 539 -2.18 -21.61 -6.74
N THR A 540 -1.94 -21.87 -8.01
CA THR A 540 -2.82 -21.48 -9.11
C THR A 540 -3.02 -22.66 -10.02
N TRP A 541 -4.26 -23.11 -10.14
CA TRP A 541 -4.66 -24.24 -10.97
C TRP A 541 -5.73 -23.83 -12.00
N LYS A 542 -5.38 -23.92 -13.27
CA LYS A 542 -6.34 -23.80 -14.38
C LYS A 542 -6.91 -25.19 -14.68
N ALA A 543 -7.84 -25.66 -13.83
CA ALA A 543 -8.38 -27.00 -13.90
C ALA A 543 -8.98 -27.32 -15.27
N THR A 544 -9.66 -26.34 -15.88
CA THR A 544 -10.15 -26.37 -17.27
C THR A 544 -9.97 -24.99 -17.89
N ASN A 545 -10.36 -24.81 -19.16
CA ASN A 545 -10.41 -23.48 -19.79
C ASN A 545 -11.38 -22.53 -19.10
N GLN A 546 -12.40 -23.08 -18.44
CA GLN A 546 -13.47 -22.35 -17.75
C GLN A 546 -13.22 -22.19 -16.25
N LEU A 547 -12.51 -23.14 -15.60
CA LEU A 547 -12.33 -23.19 -14.16
C LEU A 547 -10.89 -22.87 -13.77
N LYS A 548 -10.72 -21.77 -13.04
CA LYS A 548 -9.46 -21.40 -12.37
C LYS A 548 -9.69 -21.40 -10.86
N ILE A 549 -8.81 -22.09 -10.13
CA ILE A 549 -8.77 -22.09 -8.67
C ILE A 549 -7.40 -21.54 -8.26
N SER A 550 -7.37 -20.60 -7.37
CA SER A 550 -6.12 -20.11 -6.76
C SER A 550 -6.33 -19.91 -5.27
N GLY A 551 -5.26 -20.09 -4.51
CA GLY A 551 -5.28 -19.90 -3.07
C GLY A 551 -3.90 -19.72 -2.53
N GLY A 552 -3.84 -19.13 -1.34
CA GLY A 552 -2.60 -18.89 -0.64
C GLY A 552 -2.76 -19.06 0.86
N TYR A 553 -1.64 -19.30 1.51
CA TYR A 553 -1.54 -19.44 2.96
C TYR A 553 -0.25 -18.76 3.43
N GLN A 554 -0.33 -18.06 4.58
CA GLN A 554 0.81 -17.52 5.29
C GLN A 554 0.82 -18.04 6.74
N LEU A 555 1.99 -18.46 7.19
CA LEU A 555 2.33 -18.60 8.61
C LEU A 555 3.31 -17.47 8.96
N LEU A 556 3.01 -16.70 10.01
CA LEU A 556 3.79 -15.53 10.43
C LEU A 556 4.11 -15.59 11.92
N PHE A 557 5.37 -15.29 12.26
CA PHE A 557 5.83 -14.96 13.60
C PHE A 557 6.50 -13.59 13.54
N ALA A 558 6.04 -12.67 14.37
CA ALA A 558 6.58 -11.31 14.49
C ALA A 558 6.80 -11.00 15.97
N LYS A 559 8.03 -10.69 16.36
CA LYS A 559 8.42 -10.54 17.76
C LYS A 559 9.42 -9.40 17.96
N ASP A 560 9.29 -8.71 19.07
CA ASP A 560 10.33 -7.85 19.64
C ASP A 560 11.33 -8.74 20.38
N LYS A 561 12.63 -8.56 20.12
CA LYS A 561 13.69 -9.38 20.71
C LYS A 561 13.89 -9.07 22.21
N ALA A 562 13.84 -7.78 22.58
CA ALA A 562 14.01 -7.40 23.98
C ALA A 562 12.87 -7.94 24.86
N VAL A 563 11.63 -7.84 24.36
CA VAL A 563 10.46 -8.42 25.03
C VAL A 563 10.58 -9.94 25.11
N GLU A 564 10.99 -10.61 24.02
CA GLU A 564 11.20 -12.06 24.04
C GLU A 564 12.22 -12.48 25.11
N ASP A 565 13.30 -11.71 25.30
CA ASP A 565 14.31 -11.97 26.32
C ASP A 565 13.77 -11.71 27.73
N ILE A 566 12.95 -10.66 27.96
CA ILE A 566 12.26 -10.43 29.26
C ILE A 566 11.41 -11.64 29.65
N PHE A 567 10.69 -12.24 28.69
CA PHE A 567 9.88 -13.44 28.92
C PHE A 567 10.75 -14.68 29.20
N LYS A 568 11.85 -14.87 28.47
CA LYS A 568 12.80 -15.99 28.71
C LYS A 568 13.47 -15.91 30.07
N ASP A 569 13.81 -14.69 30.51
CA ASP A 569 14.43 -14.43 31.80
C ASP A 569 13.43 -14.46 32.95
N GLY A 570 12.14 -14.67 32.69
CA GLY A 570 11.08 -14.72 33.69
C GLY A 570 10.82 -13.37 34.37
N GLN A 571 11.06 -12.27 33.67
CA GLN A 571 10.86 -10.90 34.16
C GLN A 571 9.54 -10.28 33.67
N ALA A 572 8.75 -11.01 32.90
CA ALA A 572 7.42 -10.58 32.44
C ALA A 572 6.35 -10.95 33.49
N PHE A 573 5.47 -9.99 33.76
CA PHE A 573 4.38 -10.15 34.73
C PHE A 573 3.07 -9.59 34.18
N ALA A 574 1.96 -10.14 34.68
CA ALA A 574 0.62 -9.58 34.44
C ALA A 574 -0.15 -9.47 35.77
N SER A 575 -1.10 -8.54 35.81
CA SER A 575 -2.02 -8.38 36.93
C SER A 575 -3.41 -8.13 36.43
N PHE A 576 -4.42 -8.65 37.12
CA PHE A 576 -5.82 -8.34 36.85
C PHE A 576 -6.43 -7.59 38.03
N PRO A 577 -7.44 -6.74 37.83
CA PRO A 577 -8.16 -6.10 38.91
C PRO A 577 -8.62 -7.12 39.99
N GLY A 578 -8.15 -6.96 41.23
CA GLY A 578 -8.50 -7.82 42.33
C GLY A 578 -7.71 -9.16 42.42
N SER A 579 -6.71 -9.38 41.59
CA SER A 579 -5.86 -10.57 41.58
C SER A 579 -4.39 -10.21 41.91
N PRO A 580 -3.61 -11.11 42.56
CA PRO A 580 -2.19 -10.89 42.70
C PRO A 580 -1.48 -10.89 41.36
N THR A 581 -0.43 -10.08 41.26
CA THR A 581 0.51 -10.11 40.11
C THR A 581 1.14 -11.51 39.98
N PHE A 582 1.21 -12.04 38.77
CA PHE A 582 1.81 -13.35 38.50
C PHE A 582 2.80 -13.28 37.35
N GLN A 583 3.76 -14.19 37.35
CA GLN A 583 4.78 -14.26 36.31
C GLN A 583 4.24 -14.92 35.05
N LEU A 584 4.51 -14.28 33.90
CA LEU A 584 4.23 -14.81 32.57
C LEU A 584 5.31 -15.82 32.16
N LYS A 585 4.93 -16.78 31.31
CA LYS A 585 5.84 -17.78 30.75
C LYS A 585 6.24 -17.39 29.34
N GLU A 586 7.36 -17.89 28.86
CA GLU A 586 7.83 -17.64 27.46
C GLU A 586 6.75 -17.88 26.39
N ASN A 587 5.97 -18.96 26.54
CA ASN A 587 4.88 -19.27 25.59
C ASN A 587 3.64 -18.37 25.74
N ASP A 588 3.58 -17.51 26.74
CA ASP A 588 2.49 -16.56 26.92
C ASP A 588 2.67 -15.33 26.04
N TYR A 589 3.90 -15.01 25.59
CA TYR A 589 4.19 -13.94 24.64
C TYR A 589 3.62 -14.26 23.25
N PHE A 590 2.64 -13.48 22.84
CA PHE A 590 2.00 -13.68 21.52
C PHE A 590 2.84 -13.10 20.38
N GLY A 591 3.46 -11.94 20.58
CA GLY A 591 4.30 -11.23 19.60
C GLY A 591 3.92 -9.76 19.43
N LEU A 592 4.19 -9.18 18.27
CA LEU A 592 3.85 -7.81 17.96
C LEU A 592 2.33 -7.66 17.74
N PHE A 593 1.80 -6.46 18.03
CA PHE A 593 0.39 -6.12 17.85
C PHE A 593 -0.03 -6.20 16.38
N ASN A 594 -1.32 -6.45 16.14
CA ASN A 594 -1.96 -6.49 14.84
C ASN A 594 -1.36 -7.51 13.84
N ARG A 595 -0.76 -8.62 14.34
CA ARG A 595 -0.16 -9.70 13.55
C ARG A 595 -0.90 -11.02 13.78
N SER A 596 -1.62 -11.46 12.74
CA SER A 596 -2.24 -12.79 12.75
C SER A 596 -1.23 -13.85 12.39
N ARG A 597 -1.20 -14.94 13.16
CA ARG A 597 -0.28 -16.05 12.92
C ARG A 597 -0.58 -16.82 11.66
N HIS A 598 -1.87 -16.98 11.33
CA HIS A 598 -2.32 -17.71 10.16
C HIS A 598 -3.25 -16.85 9.31
N MET A 599 -2.94 -16.77 8.03
CA MET A 599 -3.81 -16.15 7.02
C MET A 599 -3.95 -17.07 5.82
N ALA A 600 -5.14 -17.10 5.22
CA ALA A 600 -5.38 -17.88 4.00
C ALA A 600 -6.34 -17.14 3.06
N ASN A 601 -6.22 -17.42 1.76
CA ASN A 601 -7.17 -16.98 0.77
C ASN A 601 -7.50 -18.11 -0.20
N LEU A 602 -8.72 -18.09 -0.74
CA LEU A 602 -9.19 -19.01 -1.77
C LEU A 602 -10.01 -18.23 -2.79
N LYS A 603 -9.74 -18.44 -4.08
CA LYS A 603 -10.44 -17.79 -5.19
C LYS A 603 -10.81 -18.84 -6.22
N VAL A 604 -12.09 -18.94 -6.54
CA VAL A 604 -12.64 -19.85 -7.55
C VAL A 604 -13.32 -19.01 -8.63
N TYR A 605 -12.84 -19.08 -9.86
CA TYR A 605 -13.41 -18.40 -11.03
C TYR A 605 -13.95 -19.41 -12.01
N TYR A 606 -15.18 -19.19 -12.48
CA TYR A 606 -15.81 -20.02 -13.47
C TYR A 606 -16.45 -19.20 -14.60
N ALA A 607 -16.15 -19.56 -15.84
CA ALA A 607 -16.70 -18.95 -17.06
C ALA A 607 -17.70 -19.88 -17.75
N PHE A 608 -18.91 -19.40 -17.96
CA PHE A 608 -19.94 -20.03 -18.80
C PHE A 608 -19.86 -19.43 -20.21
N ASP A 609 -18.93 -19.92 -21.04
CA ASP A 609 -18.60 -19.34 -22.35
C ASP A 609 -19.82 -19.18 -23.26
N LYS A 610 -20.70 -20.21 -23.33
CA LYS A 610 -21.93 -20.19 -24.13
C LYS A 610 -22.91 -19.09 -23.70
N LEU A 611 -22.82 -18.66 -22.45
CA LEU A 611 -23.71 -17.67 -21.87
C LEU A 611 -23.03 -16.27 -21.82
N ASN A 612 -21.73 -16.15 -22.16
CA ASN A 612 -20.91 -14.96 -21.91
C ASN A 612 -21.07 -14.46 -20.46
N LEU A 613 -21.05 -15.40 -19.52
CA LEU A 613 -21.24 -15.15 -18.09
C LEU A 613 -20.02 -15.68 -17.34
N ASN A 614 -19.54 -14.93 -16.38
CA ASN A 614 -18.53 -15.39 -15.43
C ASN A 614 -18.99 -15.15 -14.00
N THR A 615 -18.55 -16.02 -13.12
CA THR A 615 -18.80 -15.91 -11.67
C THR A 615 -17.54 -16.25 -10.91
N ASN A 616 -17.44 -15.73 -9.70
CA ASN A 616 -16.34 -16.06 -8.80
C ASN A 616 -16.82 -16.09 -7.35
N LEU A 617 -16.17 -16.95 -6.57
CA LEU A 617 -16.27 -17.00 -5.12
C LEU A 617 -14.87 -16.81 -4.55
N ARG A 618 -14.72 -15.89 -3.59
CA ARG A 618 -13.44 -15.54 -2.98
C ARG A 618 -13.62 -15.52 -1.48
N GLY A 619 -12.69 -16.16 -0.77
CA GLY A 619 -12.68 -16.22 0.69
C GLY A 619 -11.32 -15.82 1.22
N THR A 620 -11.30 -15.13 2.35
CA THR A 620 -10.13 -14.83 3.16
C THR A 620 -10.36 -15.33 4.58
N TYR A 621 -9.30 -15.81 5.21
CA TYR A 621 -9.27 -16.21 6.61
C TYR A 621 -8.15 -15.47 7.33
N ARG A 622 -8.43 -14.98 8.52
CA ARG A 622 -7.49 -14.39 9.44
C ARG A 622 -7.65 -15.04 10.82
N SER A 623 -6.54 -15.54 11.40
CA SER A 623 -6.55 -16.05 12.77
C SER A 623 -6.56 -14.89 13.76
N LYS A 624 -6.86 -15.16 15.02
CA LYS A 624 -6.91 -14.15 16.09
C LYS A 624 -5.62 -13.35 16.19
N TYR A 625 -5.72 -12.10 16.65
CA TYR A 625 -4.63 -11.16 16.88
C TYR A 625 -5.01 -10.09 17.89
N GLY A 626 -4.05 -9.58 18.66
CA GLY A 626 -4.25 -8.46 19.56
C GLY A 626 -3.99 -7.13 18.85
N LEU A 627 -4.81 -6.13 19.07
CA LEU A 627 -4.65 -4.79 18.51
C LEU A 627 -3.70 -3.95 19.36
N PHE A 628 -3.79 -4.05 20.68
CA PHE A 628 -2.97 -3.33 21.65
C PHE A 628 -2.95 -4.09 22.98
N ASP A 629 -2.13 -3.62 23.93
CA ASP A 629 -2.06 -4.11 25.29
C ASP A 629 -3.32 -3.70 26.07
N THR A 630 -4.13 -4.66 26.47
CA THR A 630 -5.38 -4.42 27.22
C THR A 630 -5.22 -4.64 28.73
N ASN A 631 -4.14 -5.29 29.17
CA ASN A 631 -3.86 -5.54 30.58
C ASN A 631 -2.79 -4.60 31.18
N SER A 632 -2.30 -3.62 30.39
CA SER A 632 -1.37 -2.55 30.79
C SER A 632 -0.01 -3.04 31.28
N ASN A 633 0.51 -4.13 30.73
CA ASN A 633 1.82 -4.65 31.05
C ASN A 633 2.91 -4.38 30.01
N SER A 634 2.58 -3.65 28.93
CA SER A 634 3.44 -3.26 27.81
C SER A 634 3.77 -4.38 26.81
N TYR A 635 3.12 -5.54 26.90
CA TYR A 635 3.35 -6.67 26.02
C TYR A 635 2.02 -7.19 25.45
N LEU A 636 2.07 -7.83 24.29
CA LEU A 636 0.94 -8.64 23.84
C LEU A 636 1.12 -10.07 24.32
N ASP A 637 0.32 -10.48 25.27
CA ASP A 637 0.34 -11.82 25.81
C ASP A 637 -1.02 -12.55 25.69
N LYS A 638 -1.09 -13.78 26.09
CA LYS A 638 -2.31 -14.60 25.94
C LYS A 638 -3.50 -14.16 26.80
N TYR A 639 -3.28 -13.23 27.73
CA TYR A 639 -4.29 -12.71 28.65
C TYR A 639 -4.86 -11.35 28.23
N ASP A 640 -4.33 -10.78 27.13
CA ASP A 640 -4.94 -9.63 26.46
C ASP A 640 -6.22 -10.01 25.75
N ASP A 641 -7.02 -9.01 25.41
CA ASP A 641 -8.17 -9.17 24.54
C ASP A 641 -7.74 -9.27 23.06
N PHE A 642 -8.39 -10.13 22.34
CA PHE A 642 -8.07 -10.44 20.97
C PHE A 642 -9.28 -10.22 20.05
N VAL A 643 -9.01 -9.69 18.89
CA VAL A 643 -9.92 -9.89 17.76
C VAL A 643 -9.91 -11.38 17.42
N GLU A 644 -11.06 -12.01 17.46
CA GLU A 644 -11.20 -13.44 17.17
C GLU A 644 -10.98 -13.79 15.71
N ALA A 645 -10.73 -15.07 15.44
CA ALA A 645 -10.51 -15.54 14.08
C ALA A 645 -11.79 -15.43 13.25
N TYR A 646 -11.66 -14.93 12.01
CA TYR A 646 -12.79 -14.73 11.12
C TYR A 646 -12.51 -15.11 9.66
N THR A 647 -13.61 -15.23 8.87
CA THR A 647 -13.56 -15.42 7.42
C THR A 647 -14.48 -14.44 6.73
N ILE A 648 -13.99 -13.84 5.63
CA ILE A 648 -14.80 -13.01 4.75
C ILE A 648 -14.96 -13.72 3.41
N TRP A 649 -16.20 -13.90 2.97
CA TRP A 649 -16.51 -14.52 1.69
C TRP A 649 -17.22 -13.54 0.78
N ASN A 650 -16.79 -13.45 -0.47
CA ASN A 650 -17.28 -12.54 -1.48
C ASN A 650 -17.68 -13.30 -2.74
N TRP A 651 -18.80 -12.94 -3.34
CA TRP A 651 -19.28 -13.51 -4.57
C TRP A 651 -19.60 -12.44 -5.60
N ALA A 652 -19.30 -12.72 -6.86
CA ALA A 652 -19.66 -11.83 -7.96
C ALA A 652 -20.03 -12.64 -9.21
N ILE A 653 -20.93 -12.05 -10.02
CA ILE A 653 -21.36 -12.58 -11.31
C ILE A 653 -21.41 -11.45 -12.33
N ASN A 654 -20.92 -11.69 -13.54
CA ASN A 654 -20.90 -10.73 -14.63
C ASN A 654 -21.44 -11.34 -15.90
N LYS A 655 -22.32 -10.63 -16.57
CA LYS A 655 -22.91 -11.01 -17.87
C LYS A 655 -22.55 -10.00 -18.92
N THR A 656 -21.92 -10.45 -20.01
CA THR A 656 -21.61 -9.60 -21.18
C THR A 656 -22.65 -9.77 -22.27
N PHE A 657 -23.16 -8.64 -22.78
CA PHE A 657 -24.12 -8.56 -23.87
C PHE A 657 -23.48 -7.85 -25.07
N LYS A 658 -23.68 -8.36 -26.28
CA LYS A 658 -23.19 -7.75 -27.54
C LYS A 658 -21.71 -7.29 -27.50
N LYS A 659 -20.86 -7.98 -26.71
CA LYS A 659 -19.43 -7.70 -26.48
C LYS A 659 -19.11 -6.36 -25.78
N ASN A 660 -20.00 -5.39 -25.80
CA ASN A 660 -19.77 -4.01 -25.36
C ASN A 660 -20.45 -3.66 -24.03
N TYR A 661 -21.50 -4.39 -23.64
CA TYR A 661 -22.27 -4.11 -22.44
C TYR A 661 -22.04 -5.21 -21.43
N GLU A 662 -21.70 -4.89 -20.22
CA GLU A 662 -21.54 -5.84 -19.13
C GLU A 662 -22.36 -5.36 -17.94
N ILE A 663 -23.15 -6.27 -17.37
CA ILE A 663 -23.86 -6.06 -16.12
C ILE A 663 -23.27 -7.04 -15.11
N GLY A 664 -22.92 -6.53 -13.95
CA GLY A 664 -22.41 -7.28 -12.81
C GLY A 664 -23.32 -7.13 -11.60
N PHE A 665 -23.31 -8.14 -10.76
CA PHE A 665 -23.91 -8.13 -9.44
C PHE A 665 -22.95 -8.83 -8.48
N GLY A 666 -22.91 -8.40 -7.24
CA GLY A 666 -22.05 -9.05 -6.25
C GLY A 666 -22.51 -8.81 -4.82
N ILE A 667 -22.01 -9.66 -3.96
CA ILE A 667 -22.19 -9.61 -2.51
C ILE A 667 -20.82 -9.77 -1.89
N ASP A 668 -20.35 -8.75 -1.21
CA ASP A 668 -19.18 -8.83 -0.36
C ASP A 668 -19.62 -9.19 1.05
N ASN A 669 -18.77 -9.96 1.75
CA ASN A 669 -19.05 -10.43 3.09
C ASN A 669 -20.43 -11.15 3.17
N ILE A 670 -20.57 -12.23 2.42
CA ILE A 670 -21.83 -12.97 2.28
C ILE A 670 -22.45 -13.35 3.63
N PHE A 671 -21.62 -13.69 4.61
CA PHE A 671 -22.03 -14.15 5.94
C PHE A 671 -22.29 -13.02 6.92
N ASP A 672 -22.15 -11.76 6.47
CA ASP A 672 -22.45 -10.56 7.27
C ASP A 672 -21.61 -10.46 8.55
N PHE A 673 -20.34 -10.86 8.47
CA PHE A 673 -19.45 -10.75 9.60
C PHE A 673 -19.20 -9.27 9.91
N THR A 674 -19.38 -8.87 11.14
CA THR A 674 -18.96 -7.58 11.71
C THR A 674 -18.29 -7.86 13.04
N ASP A 675 -17.31 -7.06 13.38
CA ASP A 675 -16.72 -7.04 14.71
C ASP A 675 -17.31 -5.80 15.40
N THR A 676 -18.47 -5.98 16.02
CA THR A 676 -19.19 -4.90 16.70
C THR A 676 -18.83 -4.90 18.18
N PRO A 677 -18.37 -3.77 18.74
CA PRO A 677 -18.08 -3.67 20.16
C PRO A 677 -19.37 -3.93 20.97
N GLU A 678 -19.23 -4.67 22.07
CA GLU A 678 -20.36 -4.94 22.99
C GLU A 678 -20.79 -3.68 23.75
N SER A 679 -19.87 -2.72 23.92
CA SER A 679 -20.14 -1.42 24.56
C SER A 679 -19.37 -0.29 23.86
N ALA A 680 -19.73 0.96 24.11
CA ALA A 680 -19.01 2.13 23.61
C ALA A 680 -17.59 2.27 24.18
N ASN A 681 -17.24 1.49 25.20
CA ASN A 681 -15.90 1.45 25.82
C ASN A 681 -15.05 0.27 25.34
N ASP A 682 -15.57 -0.57 24.42
CA ASP A 682 -14.80 -1.64 23.82
C ASP A 682 -13.93 -1.07 22.71
N ASP A 683 -12.64 -0.88 22.99
CA ASP A 683 -11.65 -0.34 22.06
C ASP A 683 -11.13 -1.41 21.07
N VAL A 684 -11.34 -2.70 21.37
CA VAL A 684 -10.81 -3.82 20.57
C VAL A 684 -11.83 -4.30 19.53
N PHE A 685 -11.95 -3.57 18.41
CA PHE A 685 -12.82 -3.99 17.29
C PHE A 685 -12.26 -3.59 15.92
N ILE A 686 -12.78 -4.20 14.86
CA ILE A 686 -12.38 -3.93 13.46
C ILE A 686 -13.36 -2.95 12.83
N GLY A 687 -13.01 -1.65 12.77
CA GLY A 687 -13.86 -0.61 12.21
C GLY A 687 -14.04 -0.65 10.68
N ASN A 688 -13.18 -1.34 9.93
CA ASN A 688 -13.20 -1.33 8.46
C ASN A 688 -13.91 -2.52 7.80
N ILE A 689 -14.73 -3.26 8.54
CA ILE A 689 -15.55 -4.35 8.01
C ILE A 689 -17.04 -4.01 8.19
N PRO A 690 -17.67 -3.35 7.20
CA PRO A 690 -19.03 -2.78 7.33
C PRO A 690 -20.16 -3.81 7.27
N GLY A 691 -19.89 -5.11 7.40
CA GLY A 691 -20.89 -6.17 7.21
C GLY A 691 -21.10 -6.48 5.72
N ARG A 692 -22.31 -6.92 5.38
CA ARG A 692 -22.66 -7.35 4.01
C ARG A 692 -22.86 -6.15 3.08
N ILE A 693 -22.10 -6.12 1.98
CA ILE A 693 -22.23 -5.14 0.90
C ILE A 693 -22.87 -5.81 -0.32
N ILE A 694 -24.01 -5.31 -0.76
CA ILE A 694 -24.68 -5.73 -2.00
C ILE A 694 -24.48 -4.64 -3.02
N TYR A 695 -24.06 -4.99 -4.25
CA TYR A 695 -23.83 -4.01 -5.30
C TYR A 695 -24.21 -4.50 -6.69
N ALA A 696 -24.56 -3.56 -7.55
CA ALA A 696 -24.76 -3.76 -8.98
C ALA A 696 -23.78 -2.88 -9.78
N LYS A 697 -23.30 -3.39 -10.91
CA LYS A 697 -22.33 -2.74 -11.77
C LYS A 697 -22.80 -2.78 -13.21
N MET A 698 -22.57 -1.67 -13.93
CA MET A 698 -22.74 -1.58 -15.38
C MET A 698 -21.44 -1.11 -16.00
N ASN A 699 -21.04 -1.70 -17.12
CA ASN A 699 -19.85 -1.33 -17.87
C ASN A 699 -20.19 -1.30 -19.36
N ILE A 700 -19.87 -0.17 -20.03
CA ILE A 700 -20.11 0.07 -21.45
C ILE A 700 -18.77 0.37 -22.11
N LYS A 701 -18.45 -0.36 -23.19
CA LYS A 701 -17.31 -0.10 -24.07
C LYS A 701 -17.81 0.60 -25.34
N LEU A 702 -17.16 1.69 -25.70
CA LEU A 702 -17.44 2.52 -26.86
C LEU A 702 -16.52 2.19 -28.03
#